data_ebc464b9a8b93198481252ec8514ff37
#
_entry.id   ebc464b9a8b93198481252ec8514ff37
#
_cell.length_a   1.000
_cell.length_b   1.000
_cell.length_c   1.000
_cell.angle_alpha   90.00
_cell.angle_beta   90.00
_cell.angle_gamma   90.00
#
_symmetry.space_group_name_H-M   'P 1'
#
loop_
_entity.id
_entity.type
_entity.pdbx_description
1 polymer ?
#
loop_
_entity_poly.entity_id
_entity_poly.type
_entity_poly.pdbx_seq_one_letter_code
_entity_poly.pdbx_strand_id
1 'polypeptide(L)'
;MKAISRNLELRFFSSDPAADGETDFKGETSILTTQQRVDYLNAYAEKLPEMFEDFSLERPVVTLEEAGERLKQIKPQPRPKVRKRIELEDWQWNGYREGDEERKKPDYGTGILSIPQQDWRCALQCGLDGETYRDCRFCVGEAAVAGFDGDGKPYYISKGKRYPVELREKARSLKLEADFVSGRFNLYLNERLAADFVEFSKEGEKPADFLRVPMRGSRPAVSNIWGVEYHRLTESPFEPFSIHTFLDDDFTEPVRMDGWNRAGYDDSGWKEGRLPIVHGGERYAGQDLYLRRSFRAEEVPDCALLYLESLTPGGEVYINGRLAAFVQKECCHSVDVTEFLQPGENLIAVRVYADQVKERDKMTHTQTDLHTGWFAGRMHLDLLPAIYLEDGFAWTEEIRSTDALVRLRTSVRGIRGMASAKARPHEIRASIRPWYPQEEETCAEVSWQTRVFPNISEETEAQLSVPAPKLWSTDSPNLYQITLELVNPEGKIVDDLVFTTGIRTVSQEGGVFRINGKPELLRAPLLFGARPPLDKIAAWDRCPPAEYYVQEMLMVRRMNGNGLRMSVHDKRIGGSNDPRICEIADQLGIMLVWQTTTWLRITSATNLDLQELAACIRQVRNHCSIVIWQPMNHPSWKDWDTVMRVYRGLLNTIGALDQSRLISPSADSRRIRPRWDDGLTDFEGNACGSCDPAWTAEGICRGNMDYILGYGNEWSALREWPHVRPEHLPAYMESTDYIPSYLDSPERAYFNFEHDEIIGQPNWKNHRGKPTYQVKSYEKDYDEGSIGRELGFEEWLTSQAWQALGAYETICKCRWLDYDGLCWCNLRGGLNTGTYQKSLVDYEGQPKLAWYTHQMAFQNVLACSGNVDMVYGPDDRLPLIVMNLGGKKTVDVRVQLFSRDGGTLYEREYRNVCLPEGRSCTSVDELKLPETEGICSIVYTVLEKGEQ
;
A
#
# COMPACT_ATOMS: atom_id res chain seq x y z
N MET A 1 -17.99 18.18 35.86
CA MET A 1 -18.07 17.10 34.85
C MET A 1 -17.56 17.66 33.54
N LYS A 2 -16.78 16.89 32.83
CA LYS A 2 -16.24 17.26 31.51
C LYS A 2 -16.95 16.41 30.45
N ALA A 3 -17.42 17.00 29.36
CA ALA A 3 -17.93 16.27 28.22
C ALA A 3 -16.73 15.55 27.55
N ILE A 4 -16.80 14.23 27.42
CA ILE A 4 -15.80 13.40 26.77
C ILE A 4 -16.25 12.91 25.39
N SER A 5 -17.55 13.02 25.10
CA SER A 5 -18.11 12.67 23.79
C SER A 5 -19.40 13.43 23.58
N ARG A 6 -19.64 13.80 22.32
CA ARG A 6 -20.91 14.33 21.84
C ARG A 6 -21.26 13.62 20.53
N ASN A 7 -22.56 13.37 20.36
CA ASN A 7 -23.07 12.69 19.17
C ASN A 7 -24.40 13.29 18.75
N LEU A 8 -24.69 13.28 17.46
CA LEU A 8 -25.89 13.81 16.84
C LEU A 8 -26.55 12.72 15.99
N GLU A 9 -27.83 12.51 16.22
CA GLU A 9 -28.69 11.74 15.34
C GLU A 9 -29.92 12.58 14.97
N LEU A 10 -30.44 12.38 13.77
CA LEU A 10 -31.71 12.92 13.36
C LEU A 10 -32.71 11.79 13.26
N ARG A 11 -34.00 12.11 13.56
CA ARG A 11 -35.13 11.19 13.39
C ARG A 11 -36.29 11.97 12.83
N PHE A 12 -37.09 11.29 12.02
CA PHE A 12 -38.35 11.80 11.50
C PHE A 12 -39.51 11.18 12.31
N PHE A 13 -40.33 12.02 12.90
CA PHE A 13 -41.49 11.59 13.67
C PHE A 13 -42.76 11.81 12.86
N SER A 14 -43.60 10.78 12.80
CA SER A 14 -44.89 10.80 12.11
C SER A 14 -45.92 10.11 12.93
N SER A 15 -47.09 10.73 13.06
CA SER A 15 -48.27 10.11 13.70
C SER A 15 -48.86 8.97 12.89
N ASP A 16 -48.61 8.94 11.58
CA ASP A 16 -49.00 7.86 10.67
C ASP A 16 -47.89 7.56 9.66
N PRO A 17 -46.87 6.79 10.06
CA PRO A 17 -45.71 6.52 9.21
C PRO A 17 -46.04 5.82 7.88
N ALA A 18 -47.22 5.22 7.77
CA ALA A 18 -47.69 4.52 6.56
C ALA A 18 -48.38 5.44 5.56
N ALA A 19 -48.80 6.64 5.99
CA ALA A 19 -49.60 7.54 5.16
C ALA A 19 -48.74 8.34 4.12
N ASP A 20 -47.46 8.56 4.41
CA ASP A 20 -46.57 9.39 3.62
C ASP A 20 -45.77 8.59 2.57
N GLY A 21 -46.05 7.32 2.39
CA GLY A 21 -45.29 6.43 1.52
C GLY A 21 -45.34 6.78 0.05
N GLU A 22 -44.18 6.74 -0.59
CA GLU A 22 -43.97 6.89 -2.03
C GLU A 22 -43.47 5.58 -2.63
N THR A 23 -44.00 5.13 -3.76
CA THR A 23 -43.56 3.90 -4.42
C THR A 23 -42.38 4.20 -5.30
N ASP A 24 -41.29 3.49 -5.06
CA ASP A 24 -40.08 3.63 -5.87
C ASP A 24 -40.19 2.94 -7.25
N PHE A 25 -39.10 3.04 -8.05
CA PHE A 25 -39.07 2.44 -9.39
C PHE A 25 -39.05 0.91 -9.41
N LYS A 26 -38.79 0.28 -8.27
CA LYS A 26 -38.90 -1.19 -8.09
C LYS A 26 -40.30 -1.62 -7.63
N GLY A 27 -41.14 -0.68 -7.34
CA GLY A 27 -42.49 -0.93 -6.79
C GLY A 27 -42.51 -1.09 -5.28
N GLU A 28 -41.43 -0.75 -4.57
CA GLU A 28 -41.36 -0.77 -3.11
C GLU A 28 -41.84 0.56 -2.54
N THR A 29 -42.60 0.51 -1.46
CA THR A 29 -43.17 1.70 -0.82
C THR A 29 -42.22 2.25 0.22
N SER A 30 -41.76 3.47 0.00
CA SER A 30 -40.95 4.23 0.93
C SER A 30 -41.84 4.96 1.97
N ILE A 31 -41.40 4.97 3.23
CA ILE A 31 -42.07 5.69 4.30
C ILE A 31 -41.93 7.22 4.17
N LEU A 32 -40.86 7.70 3.53
CA LEU A 32 -40.62 9.12 3.28
C LEU A 32 -40.70 9.44 1.82
N THR A 33 -41.29 10.58 1.46
CA THR A 33 -41.19 11.15 0.11
C THR A 33 -39.79 11.59 -0.21
N THR A 34 -39.48 11.75 -1.48
CA THR A 34 -38.16 12.28 -1.93
C THR A 34 -37.87 13.64 -1.30
N GLN A 35 -38.85 14.52 -1.24
CA GLN A 35 -38.69 15.84 -0.62
C GLN A 35 -38.41 15.76 0.88
N GLN A 36 -39.10 14.90 1.62
CA GLN A 36 -38.83 14.71 3.05
C GLN A 36 -37.41 14.21 3.32
N ARG A 37 -36.86 13.36 2.46
CA ARG A 37 -35.49 12.88 2.55
C ARG A 37 -34.48 14.01 2.26
N VAL A 38 -34.71 14.81 1.23
CA VAL A 38 -33.88 15.99 0.94
C VAL A 38 -33.90 16.95 2.12
N ASP A 39 -35.10 17.21 2.70
CA ASP A 39 -35.24 18.07 3.87
C ASP A 39 -34.54 17.50 5.11
N TYR A 40 -34.53 16.18 5.28
CA TYR A 40 -33.80 15.50 6.33
C TYR A 40 -32.28 15.64 6.16
N LEU A 41 -31.75 15.44 4.94
CA LEU A 41 -30.33 15.62 4.65
C LEU A 41 -29.86 17.06 4.85
N ASN A 42 -30.67 18.02 4.41
CA ASN A 42 -30.37 19.43 4.62
C ASN A 42 -30.38 19.78 6.11
N ALA A 43 -31.34 19.26 6.89
CA ALA A 43 -31.36 19.45 8.34
C ALA A 43 -30.13 18.85 9.01
N TYR A 44 -29.62 17.70 8.53
CA TYR A 44 -28.39 17.13 9.05
C TYR A 44 -27.18 18.00 8.73
N ALA A 45 -27.06 18.48 7.49
CA ALA A 45 -25.99 19.39 7.09
C ALA A 45 -25.98 20.71 7.89
N GLU A 46 -27.17 21.21 8.27
CA GLU A 46 -27.32 22.40 9.09
C GLU A 46 -26.91 22.16 10.56
N LYS A 47 -27.20 20.97 11.11
CA LYS A 47 -27.01 20.68 12.54
C LYS A 47 -25.63 20.10 12.87
N LEU A 48 -25.02 19.34 11.97
CA LEU A 48 -23.72 18.71 12.20
C LEU A 48 -22.61 19.69 12.62
N PRO A 49 -22.50 20.91 12.04
CA PRO A 49 -21.53 21.91 12.46
C PRO A 49 -21.58 22.26 13.96
N GLU A 50 -22.75 22.20 14.60
CA GLU A 50 -22.92 22.55 16.02
C GLU A 50 -22.22 21.56 16.97
N MET A 51 -21.77 20.41 16.45
CA MET A 51 -21.06 19.40 17.24
C MET A 51 -19.56 19.70 17.39
N PHE A 52 -19.01 20.63 16.59
CA PHE A 52 -17.59 20.88 16.49
C PHE A 52 -17.25 22.36 16.67
N GLU A 53 -16.24 22.65 17.48
CA GLU A 53 -15.78 24.03 17.72
C GLU A 53 -15.06 24.60 16.49
N ASP A 54 -14.30 23.78 15.78
CA ASP A 54 -13.47 24.17 14.62
C ASP A 54 -14.03 23.67 13.29
N PHE A 55 -15.35 23.62 13.13
CA PHE A 55 -15.96 23.20 11.89
C PHE A 55 -15.63 24.12 10.72
N SER A 56 -15.18 23.53 9.62
CA SER A 56 -14.97 24.26 8.35
C SER A 56 -14.93 23.29 7.18
N LEU A 57 -15.64 23.59 6.10
CA LEU A 57 -15.55 22.88 4.82
C LEU A 57 -14.67 23.63 3.79
N GLU A 58 -14.02 24.73 4.20
CA GLU A 58 -13.26 25.59 3.30
C GLU A 58 -11.76 25.63 3.61
N ARG A 59 -11.34 25.01 4.70
CA ARG A 59 -9.94 24.96 5.12
C ARG A 59 -9.46 23.53 5.23
N PRO A 60 -8.20 23.24 4.83
CA PRO A 60 -7.61 21.93 5.08
C PRO A 60 -7.68 21.54 6.55
N VAL A 61 -7.98 20.27 6.80
CA VAL A 61 -7.98 19.70 8.17
C VAL A 61 -6.60 19.84 8.81
N VAL A 62 -5.56 19.58 8.05
CA VAL A 62 -4.14 19.75 8.40
C VAL A 62 -3.47 20.44 7.23
N THR A 63 -2.71 21.50 7.50
CA THR A 63 -1.92 22.15 6.46
C THR A 63 -0.59 21.44 6.21
N LEU A 64 -0.01 21.62 5.02
CA LEU A 64 1.34 21.11 4.75
C LEU A 64 2.41 21.75 5.64
N GLU A 65 2.23 23.01 6.00
CA GLU A 65 3.12 23.71 6.94
C GLU A 65 3.11 23.03 8.32
N GLU A 66 1.93 22.78 8.85
CA GLU A 66 1.77 22.04 10.12
C GLU A 66 2.38 20.63 10.05
N ALA A 67 2.15 19.93 8.94
CA ALA A 67 2.75 18.63 8.70
C ALA A 67 4.29 18.72 8.64
N GLY A 68 4.82 19.76 8.00
CA GLY A 68 6.26 20.05 7.96
C GLY A 68 6.86 20.32 9.34
N GLU A 69 6.17 21.07 10.21
CA GLU A 69 6.60 21.27 11.59
C GLU A 69 6.58 19.96 12.39
N ARG A 70 5.60 19.10 12.16
CA ARG A 70 5.56 17.79 12.80
C ARG A 70 6.65 16.85 12.25
N LEU A 71 6.94 16.91 10.96
CA LEU A 71 8.02 16.13 10.35
C LEU A 71 9.39 16.41 10.98
N LYS A 72 9.68 17.65 11.38
CA LYS A 72 10.93 18.00 12.08
C LYS A 72 11.12 17.25 13.40
N GLN A 73 10.04 16.71 13.97
CA GLN A 73 10.06 15.90 15.18
C GLN A 73 10.18 14.40 14.90
N ILE A 74 10.04 13.99 13.64
CA ILE A 74 10.27 12.60 13.22
C ILE A 74 11.76 12.34 13.18
N LYS A 75 12.17 11.36 13.96
CA LYS A 75 13.57 10.99 14.10
C LYS A 75 14.00 10.14 12.90
N PRO A 76 15.11 10.48 12.23
CA PRO A 76 15.63 9.67 11.11
C PRO A 76 16.11 8.31 11.61
N GLN A 77 16.04 7.31 10.74
CA GLN A 77 16.48 5.94 11.05
C GLN A 77 17.97 5.92 11.50
N PRO A 78 18.32 5.07 12.47
CA PRO A 78 19.69 4.95 12.95
C PRO A 78 20.59 4.33 11.86
N ARG A 79 21.87 4.66 11.94
CA ARG A 79 22.88 4.20 10.97
C ARG A 79 23.86 3.21 11.60
N PRO A 80 24.38 2.23 10.83
CA PRO A 80 25.44 1.35 11.29
C PRO A 80 26.72 2.15 11.61
N LYS A 81 27.52 1.63 12.55
CA LYS A 81 28.78 2.29 12.99
C LYS A 81 30.04 1.64 12.40
N VAL A 82 29.99 0.33 12.17
CA VAL A 82 31.13 -0.47 11.67
C VAL A 82 31.00 -0.69 10.17
N ARG A 83 29.81 -0.98 9.68
CA ARG A 83 29.52 -1.12 8.25
C ARG A 83 29.82 0.19 7.55
N LYS A 84 30.74 0.13 6.63
CA LYS A 84 31.07 1.30 5.80
C LYS A 84 29.97 1.49 4.77
N ARG A 85 29.24 2.59 4.90
CA ARG A 85 28.16 2.95 3.99
C ARG A 85 28.43 4.29 3.33
N ILE A 86 28.27 4.35 2.02
CA ILE A 86 28.28 5.58 1.24
C ILE A 86 26.83 5.94 0.93
N GLU A 87 26.35 7.00 1.54
CA GLU A 87 25.02 7.53 1.25
C GLU A 87 25.02 8.23 -0.10
N LEU A 88 24.13 7.81 -0.99
CA LEU A 88 23.99 8.35 -2.34
C LEU A 88 22.75 9.24 -2.40
N GLU A 89 22.78 10.34 -1.64
CA GLU A 89 21.59 11.21 -1.48
C GLU A 89 21.54 12.35 -2.51
N ASP A 90 22.68 13.00 -2.77
CA ASP A 90 22.76 14.18 -3.66
C ASP A 90 23.22 13.77 -5.05
N TRP A 91 22.53 14.27 -6.07
CA TRP A 91 22.77 13.89 -7.46
C TRP A 91 22.74 15.07 -8.40
N GLN A 92 23.56 15.01 -9.45
CA GLN A 92 23.35 15.78 -10.66
C GLN A 92 22.32 15.01 -11.51
N TRP A 93 21.29 15.70 -11.99
CA TRP A 93 20.27 15.02 -12.76
C TRP A 93 19.80 15.84 -13.96
N ASN A 94 19.46 15.15 -15.03
CA ASN A 94 18.94 15.71 -16.26
C ASN A 94 17.71 14.91 -16.72
N GLY A 95 16.63 15.61 -16.82
CA GLY A 95 15.39 15.17 -17.43
C GLY A 95 14.98 16.17 -18.50
N TYR A 96 13.71 16.25 -18.81
CA TYR A 96 13.18 17.23 -19.73
C TYR A 96 13.49 18.66 -19.27
N ARG A 97 13.85 19.52 -20.22
CA ARG A 97 13.99 20.96 -20.03
C ARG A 97 12.99 21.68 -20.92
N GLU A 98 12.38 22.72 -20.41
CA GLU A 98 11.52 23.58 -21.21
C GLU A 98 12.30 24.16 -22.40
N GLY A 99 11.83 23.91 -23.62
CA GLY A 99 12.52 24.30 -24.86
C GLY A 99 13.35 23.17 -25.51
N ASP A 100 13.46 21.99 -24.89
CA ASP A 100 13.98 20.81 -25.58
C ASP A 100 12.99 20.35 -26.67
N GLU A 101 13.54 19.95 -27.83
CA GLU A 101 12.72 19.35 -28.89
C GLU A 101 12.07 18.06 -28.40
N GLU A 102 10.84 17.81 -28.82
CA GLU A 102 10.19 16.52 -28.55
C GLU A 102 11.06 15.39 -29.11
N ARG A 103 11.45 14.47 -28.26
CA ARG A 103 12.14 13.26 -28.72
C ARG A 103 11.21 12.43 -29.57
N LYS A 104 11.72 11.91 -30.66
CA LYS A 104 11.00 10.94 -31.46
C LYS A 104 10.74 9.70 -30.62
N LYS A 105 9.48 9.35 -30.43
CA LYS A 105 9.12 8.13 -29.68
C LYS A 105 9.64 6.92 -30.42
N PRO A 106 10.25 5.96 -29.73
CA PRO A 106 10.62 4.69 -30.34
C PRO A 106 9.35 3.96 -30.79
N ASP A 107 9.51 3.15 -31.83
CA ASP A 107 8.40 2.35 -32.38
C ASP A 107 7.91 1.28 -31.38
N TYR A 108 8.74 0.92 -30.40
CA TYR A 108 8.50 -0.16 -29.47
C TYR A 108 8.74 0.27 -28.03
N GLY A 109 7.82 -0.11 -27.16
CA GLY A 109 8.03 -0.15 -25.72
C GLY A 109 8.69 -1.47 -25.31
N THR A 110 8.84 -1.69 -24.01
CA THR A 110 9.40 -2.92 -23.45
C THR A 110 8.37 -3.61 -22.57
N GLY A 111 8.14 -4.89 -22.84
CA GLY A 111 7.31 -5.76 -22.01
C GLY A 111 8.17 -6.71 -21.18
N ILE A 112 7.81 -6.91 -19.92
CA ILE A 112 8.46 -7.82 -19.00
C ILE A 112 7.49 -8.92 -18.64
N LEU A 113 7.92 -10.16 -18.82
CA LEU A 113 7.23 -11.34 -18.38
C LEU A 113 7.98 -11.92 -17.17
N SER A 114 7.35 -11.90 -16.00
CA SER A 114 7.88 -12.61 -14.84
C SER A 114 7.78 -14.13 -15.06
N ILE A 115 8.85 -14.84 -14.77
CA ILE A 115 8.95 -16.30 -14.86
C ILE A 115 9.45 -16.84 -13.53
N PRO A 116 9.17 -18.12 -13.18
CA PRO A 116 9.85 -18.75 -12.07
C PRO A 116 11.36 -18.69 -12.25
N GLN A 117 12.06 -18.51 -11.14
CA GLN A 117 13.51 -18.39 -11.12
C GLN A 117 14.18 -19.59 -11.81
N GLN A 118 15.05 -19.29 -12.78
CA GLN A 118 15.80 -20.28 -13.53
C GLN A 118 17.28 -20.15 -13.17
N ASP A 119 17.89 -21.22 -12.65
CA ASP A 119 19.24 -21.22 -12.11
C ASP A 119 20.26 -22.01 -12.93
N TRP A 120 19.84 -22.65 -13.99
CA TRP A 120 20.73 -23.46 -14.82
C TRP A 120 20.63 -23.15 -16.32
N ARG A 121 19.46 -23.25 -16.94
CA ARG A 121 19.27 -22.87 -18.35
C ARG A 121 17.92 -22.21 -18.54
N CYS A 122 17.88 -21.21 -19.39
CA CYS A 122 16.66 -20.53 -19.78
C CYS A 122 16.78 -20.00 -21.20
N ALA A 123 15.72 -20.03 -21.98
CA ALA A 123 15.71 -19.41 -23.29
C ALA A 123 14.46 -18.56 -23.51
N LEU A 124 14.65 -17.45 -24.21
CA LEU A 124 13.58 -16.69 -24.86
C LEU A 124 13.62 -17.03 -26.34
N GLN A 125 12.53 -17.55 -26.87
CA GLN A 125 12.34 -17.75 -28.30
C GLN A 125 11.06 -17.07 -28.75
N CYS A 126 11.11 -16.34 -29.87
CA CYS A 126 9.94 -15.68 -30.43
C CYS A 126 10.01 -15.54 -31.94
N GLY A 127 8.86 -15.47 -32.56
CA GLY A 127 8.70 -15.10 -33.97
C GLY A 127 8.72 -13.55 -34.07
N LEU A 128 9.36 -13.06 -35.12
CA LEU A 128 9.40 -11.66 -35.47
C LEU A 128 8.44 -11.40 -36.65
N ASP A 129 7.51 -10.45 -36.52
CA ASP A 129 6.36 -10.26 -37.43
C ASP A 129 6.69 -9.72 -38.83
N GLY A 130 7.94 -9.88 -39.25
CA GLY A 130 8.37 -9.52 -40.61
C GLY A 130 8.55 -8.02 -40.84
N GLU A 131 8.32 -7.16 -39.85
CA GLU A 131 8.62 -5.75 -39.87
C GLU A 131 10.08 -5.46 -39.56
N THR A 132 10.53 -4.25 -39.73
CA THR A 132 11.86 -3.85 -39.33
C THR A 132 11.81 -3.43 -37.88
N TYR A 133 12.39 -4.26 -37.02
CA TYR A 133 12.53 -3.93 -35.59
C TYR A 133 13.61 -2.87 -35.44
N ARG A 134 13.29 -1.85 -34.68
CA ARG A 134 14.21 -0.75 -34.35
C ARG A 134 14.07 -0.40 -32.88
N ASP A 135 15.17 0.02 -32.28
CA ASP A 135 15.18 0.52 -30.91
C ASP A 135 14.47 -0.42 -29.93
N CYS A 136 14.81 -1.70 -29.95
CA CYS A 136 14.16 -2.69 -29.08
C CYS A 136 15.13 -3.74 -28.57
N ARG A 137 14.80 -4.33 -27.42
CA ARG A 137 15.59 -5.35 -26.72
C ARG A 137 14.81 -6.61 -26.42
N PHE A 138 15.56 -7.70 -26.32
CA PHE A 138 15.16 -9.03 -25.89
C PHE A 138 16.11 -9.47 -24.79
N CYS A 139 15.58 -9.94 -23.65
CA CYS A 139 16.43 -10.37 -22.55
C CYS A 139 15.92 -11.67 -21.92
N VAL A 140 16.89 -12.46 -21.43
CA VAL A 140 16.65 -13.53 -20.46
C VAL A 140 17.29 -13.09 -19.15
N GLY A 141 16.46 -12.69 -18.20
CA GLY A 141 16.92 -12.00 -17.00
C GLY A 141 17.74 -10.77 -17.34
N GLU A 142 18.71 -10.48 -16.52
CA GLU A 142 19.73 -9.43 -16.76
C GLU A 142 20.93 -9.98 -17.56
N ALA A 143 21.02 -11.27 -17.74
CA ALA A 143 22.19 -11.99 -18.20
C ALA A 143 22.37 -11.95 -19.70
N ALA A 144 21.39 -12.44 -20.46
CA ALA A 144 21.47 -12.55 -21.91
C ALA A 144 20.66 -11.44 -22.57
N VAL A 145 21.32 -10.57 -23.32
CA VAL A 145 20.70 -9.38 -23.94
C VAL A 145 21.05 -9.33 -25.42
N ALA A 146 20.03 -9.22 -26.27
CA ALA A 146 20.14 -8.91 -27.68
C ALA A 146 19.08 -7.87 -28.09
N GLY A 147 19.26 -7.24 -29.25
CA GLY A 147 18.30 -6.24 -29.73
C GLY A 147 18.53 -5.82 -31.17
N PHE A 148 17.79 -4.79 -31.56
CA PHE A 148 17.94 -4.11 -32.86
C PHE A 148 18.16 -2.63 -32.59
N ASP A 149 19.16 -2.03 -33.21
CA ASP A 149 19.48 -0.60 -33.10
C ASP A 149 18.50 0.27 -33.89
N GLY A 150 18.71 1.59 -33.91
CA GLY A 150 17.88 2.56 -34.62
C GLY A 150 17.83 2.35 -36.13
N ASP A 151 18.82 1.70 -36.71
CA ASP A 151 18.86 1.31 -38.12
C ASP A 151 18.25 -0.07 -38.36
N GLY A 152 17.84 -0.77 -37.31
CA GLY A 152 17.31 -2.13 -37.37
C GLY A 152 18.38 -3.22 -37.52
N LYS A 153 19.64 -2.89 -37.17
CA LYS A 153 20.73 -3.87 -37.17
C LYS A 153 20.74 -4.64 -35.84
N PRO A 154 20.82 -5.97 -35.91
CA PRO A 154 20.87 -6.77 -34.69
C PRO A 154 22.21 -6.63 -33.96
N TYR A 155 22.15 -6.73 -32.64
CA TYR A 155 23.32 -6.71 -31.76
C TYR A 155 23.07 -7.58 -30.51
N TYR A 156 24.15 -7.85 -29.79
CA TYR A 156 24.10 -8.41 -28.43
C TYR A 156 24.96 -7.60 -27.47
N ILE A 157 24.74 -7.81 -26.18
CA ILE A 157 25.53 -7.17 -25.12
C ILE A 157 26.33 -8.24 -24.37
N SER A 158 27.63 -8.02 -24.22
CA SER A 158 28.54 -8.83 -23.43
C SER A 158 29.40 -7.91 -22.56
N LYS A 159 29.45 -8.20 -21.24
CA LYS A 159 30.23 -7.37 -20.27
C LYS A 159 29.98 -5.85 -20.43
N GLY A 160 28.73 -5.47 -20.58
CA GLY A 160 28.32 -4.08 -20.74
C GLY A 160 28.68 -3.42 -22.07
N LYS A 161 29.21 -4.16 -23.04
CA LYS A 161 29.54 -3.64 -24.37
C LYS A 161 28.60 -4.22 -25.43
N ARG A 162 28.21 -3.38 -26.39
CA ARG A 162 27.41 -3.76 -27.55
C ARG A 162 28.30 -4.29 -28.68
N TYR A 163 27.88 -5.40 -29.28
CA TYR A 163 28.52 -6.03 -30.41
C TYR A 163 27.52 -6.22 -31.55
N PRO A 164 27.76 -5.60 -32.72
CA PRO A 164 26.85 -5.75 -33.85
C PRO A 164 26.90 -7.18 -34.41
N VAL A 165 25.76 -7.62 -34.96
CA VAL A 165 25.63 -8.89 -35.65
C VAL A 165 25.33 -8.60 -37.13
N GLU A 166 26.07 -9.23 -38.05
CA GLU A 166 25.77 -9.13 -39.46
C GLU A 166 24.67 -10.14 -39.84
N LEU A 167 23.59 -9.63 -40.36
CA LEU A 167 22.49 -10.43 -40.89
C LEU A 167 22.29 -10.15 -42.38
N ARG A 168 22.34 -11.21 -43.21
CA ARG A 168 22.19 -11.07 -44.67
C ARG A 168 20.73 -10.99 -45.15
N GLU A 169 19.82 -11.37 -44.30
CA GLU A 169 18.37 -11.42 -44.56
C GLU A 169 17.61 -10.82 -43.36
N LYS A 170 16.36 -10.42 -43.58
CA LYS A 170 15.53 -9.90 -42.54
C LYS A 170 15.30 -10.92 -41.42
N ALA A 171 15.39 -10.46 -40.16
CA ALA A 171 15.13 -11.32 -39.01
C ALA A 171 13.64 -11.69 -38.93
N ARG A 172 13.33 -12.99 -38.83
CA ARG A 172 11.99 -13.55 -38.70
C ARG A 172 11.79 -14.32 -37.40
N SER A 173 12.87 -14.69 -36.75
CA SER A 173 12.86 -15.31 -35.44
C SER A 173 14.10 -14.93 -34.64
N LEU A 174 13.95 -14.93 -33.34
CA LEU A 174 15.04 -14.70 -32.38
C LEU A 174 14.95 -15.73 -31.29
N LYS A 175 16.11 -16.31 -30.91
CA LYS A 175 16.23 -17.09 -29.69
C LYS A 175 17.49 -16.67 -28.93
N LEU A 176 17.32 -16.44 -27.65
CA LEU A 176 18.38 -16.26 -26.65
C LEU A 176 18.38 -17.49 -25.74
N GLU A 177 19.48 -18.18 -25.69
CA GLU A 177 19.67 -19.37 -24.86
C GLU A 177 20.73 -19.06 -23.80
N ALA A 178 20.33 -18.86 -22.54
CA ALA A 178 21.21 -18.56 -21.44
C ALA A 178 21.55 -19.81 -20.64
N ASP A 179 22.84 -20.02 -20.36
CA ASP A 179 23.35 -21.06 -19.48
C ASP A 179 23.96 -20.39 -18.22
N PHE A 180 23.25 -20.44 -17.11
CA PHE A 180 23.67 -19.80 -15.85
C PHE A 180 24.76 -20.58 -15.13
N VAL A 181 25.01 -21.83 -15.50
CA VAL A 181 26.12 -22.62 -14.97
C VAL A 181 27.44 -22.15 -15.57
N SER A 182 27.48 -21.92 -16.88
CA SER A 182 28.68 -21.42 -17.56
C SER A 182 28.79 -19.89 -17.58
N GLY A 183 27.71 -19.17 -17.25
CA GLY A 183 27.65 -17.71 -17.34
C GLY A 183 27.69 -17.19 -18.77
N ARG A 184 27.08 -17.91 -19.71
CA ARG A 184 27.15 -17.62 -21.14
C ARG A 184 25.80 -17.83 -21.83
N PHE A 185 25.64 -17.21 -23.00
CA PHE A 185 24.45 -17.38 -23.82
C PHE A 185 24.79 -17.51 -25.31
N ASN A 186 23.82 -18.06 -26.05
CA ASN A 186 23.84 -18.12 -27.49
C ASN A 186 22.71 -17.26 -28.06
N LEU A 187 22.99 -16.55 -29.15
CA LEU A 187 21.99 -15.83 -29.92
C LEU A 187 21.78 -16.54 -31.26
N TYR A 188 20.53 -16.83 -31.55
CA TYR A 188 20.09 -17.35 -32.86
C TYR A 188 19.18 -16.31 -33.51
N LEU A 189 19.40 -16.07 -34.79
CA LEU A 189 18.53 -15.29 -35.65
C LEU A 189 18.16 -16.16 -36.87
N ASN A 190 16.86 -16.23 -37.19
CA ASN A 190 16.34 -17.10 -38.25
C ASN A 190 16.81 -18.56 -38.09
N GLU A 191 16.78 -19.05 -36.85
CA GLU A 191 17.21 -20.41 -36.46
C GLU A 191 18.71 -20.70 -36.69
N ARG A 192 19.50 -19.71 -37.11
CA ARG A 192 20.94 -19.81 -37.28
C ARG A 192 21.67 -19.18 -36.11
N LEU A 193 22.71 -19.85 -35.67
CA LEU A 193 23.61 -19.32 -34.62
C LEU A 193 24.27 -18.04 -35.11
N ALA A 194 23.92 -16.93 -34.47
CA ALA A 194 24.40 -15.58 -34.82
C ALA A 194 25.53 -15.13 -33.91
N ALA A 195 25.52 -15.56 -32.65
CA ALA A 195 26.62 -15.39 -31.72
C ALA A 195 26.66 -16.60 -30.76
N ASP A 196 27.85 -17.12 -30.54
CA ASP A 196 28.10 -18.35 -29.81
C ASP A 196 28.90 -18.09 -28.55
N PHE A 197 28.54 -18.76 -27.46
CA PHE A 197 29.26 -18.73 -26.18
C PHE A 197 29.58 -17.32 -25.66
N VAL A 198 28.64 -16.42 -25.83
CA VAL A 198 28.76 -15.02 -25.41
C VAL A 198 28.73 -14.96 -23.90
N GLU A 199 29.69 -14.30 -23.27
CA GLU A 199 29.67 -14.04 -21.84
C GLU A 199 28.49 -13.13 -21.52
N PHE A 200 27.88 -13.34 -20.34
CA PHE A 200 26.75 -12.54 -19.91
C PHE A 200 27.02 -11.03 -19.94
N SER A 201 25.96 -10.25 -20.07
CA SER A 201 26.03 -8.79 -20.02
C SER A 201 26.73 -8.32 -18.76
N LYS A 202 26.65 -9.10 -17.68
CA LYS A 202 27.25 -8.89 -16.37
C LYS A 202 27.75 -10.19 -15.77
N GLU A 203 28.95 -10.17 -15.16
CA GLU A 203 29.47 -11.33 -14.42
C GLU A 203 28.77 -11.54 -13.07
N GLY A 204 28.60 -12.79 -12.65
CA GLY A 204 28.02 -13.13 -11.34
C GLY A 204 26.50 -13.05 -11.27
N GLU A 205 25.86 -13.14 -12.39
CA GLU A 205 24.43 -12.98 -12.54
C GLU A 205 23.56 -13.94 -11.70
N LYS A 206 22.50 -13.36 -11.15
CA LYS A 206 21.42 -14.11 -10.51
C LYS A 206 20.67 -14.95 -11.55
N PRO A 207 20.04 -16.05 -11.13
CA PRO A 207 19.13 -16.79 -11.99
C PRO A 207 18.06 -15.89 -12.63
N ALA A 208 17.66 -16.21 -13.86
CA ALA A 208 16.63 -15.44 -14.57
C ALA A 208 15.26 -15.63 -13.90
N ASP A 209 14.61 -14.54 -13.62
CA ASP A 209 13.25 -14.49 -13.09
C ASP A 209 12.29 -13.68 -13.99
N PHE A 210 12.77 -13.20 -15.13
CA PHE A 210 11.97 -12.54 -16.15
C PHE A 210 12.51 -12.72 -17.57
N LEU A 211 11.61 -12.51 -18.53
CA LEU A 211 11.93 -12.33 -19.94
C LEU A 211 11.54 -10.93 -20.38
N ARG A 212 12.28 -10.33 -21.31
CA ARG A 212 11.97 -9.04 -21.90
C ARG A 212 11.71 -9.17 -23.38
N VAL A 213 10.64 -8.53 -23.86
CA VAL A 213 10.25 -8.49 -25.27
C VAL A 213 9.81 -7.09 -25.69
N PRO A 214 9.93 -6.73 -26.98
CA PRO A 214 9.37 -5.49 -27.51
C PRO A 214 7.85 -5.48 -27.44
N MET A 215 7.28 -4.30 -27.16
CA MET A 215 5.85 -4.08 -27.08
C MET A 215 5.41 -3.01 -28.08
N ARG A 216 4.19 -3.16 -28.62
CA ARG A 216 3.43 -2.10 -29.28
C ARG A 216 2.17 -1.82 -28.50
N GLY A 217 2.14 -0.68 -27.81
CA GLY A 217 1.10 -0.42 -26.83
C GLY A 217 1.09 -1.53 -25.76
N SER A 218 -0.06 -2.10 -25.51
CA SER A 218 -0.26 -3.17 -24.51
C SER A 218 -0.01 -4.59 -25.05
N ARG A 219 0.45 -4.74 -26.27
CA ARG A 219 0.64 -6.08 -26.88
C ARG A 219 2.09 -6.35 -27.21
N PRO A 220 2.59 -7.58 -26.97
CA PRO A 220 3.88 -7.97 -27.50
C PRO A 220 3.97 -7.73 -29.00
N ALA A 221 5.07 -7.14 -29.44
CA ALA A 221 5.34 -6.93 -30.86
C ALA A 221 5.98 -8.15 -31.52
N VAL A 222 5.83 -9.29 -30.92
CA VAL A 222 6.41 -10.58 -31.32
C VAL A 222 5.36 -11.69 -31.19
N SER A 223 5.53 -12.74 -31.93
CA SER A 223 4.66 -13.91 -31.89
C SER A 223 5.36 -15.13 -31.28
N ASN A 224 4.55 -16.11 -30.84
CA ASN A 224 5.02 -17.40 -30.37
C ASN A 224 6.18 -17.33 -29.37
N ILE A 225 5.95 -16.67 -28.24
CA ILE A 225 6.97 -16.54 -27.21
C ILE A 225 7.05 -17.85 -26.40
N TRP A 226 8.27 -18.35 -26.23
CA TRP A 226 8.58 -19.54 -25.47
C TRP A 226 9.66 -19.27 -24.44
N GLY A 227 9.53 -19.86 -23.26
CA GLY A 227 10.65 -20.03 -22.33
C GLY A 227 11.08 -21.49 -22.28
N VAL A 228 12.31 -21.77 -21.91
CA VAL A 228 12.78 -23.14 -21.67
C VAL A 228 11.97 -23.75 -20.54
N GLU A 229 11.52 -25.00 -20.73
CA GLU A 229 10.66 -25.69 -19.78
C GLU A 229 9.26 -25.10 -19.59
N TYR A 230 8.99 -23.99 -20.27
CA TYR A 230 7.66 -23.41 -20.34
C TYR A 230 6.99 -23.81 -21.64
N HIS A 231 5.77 -24.24 -21.52
CA HIS A 231 4.91 -24.36 -22.67
C HIS A 231 4.77 -23.00 -23.35
N ARG A 232 4.39 -22.98 -24.59
CA ARG A 232 4.06 -21.78 -25.33
C ARG A 232 3.31 -20.82 -24.43
N LEU A 233 3.93 -19.69 -24.15
CA LEU A 233 3.39 -18.75 -23.20
C LEU A 233 2.22 -17.96 -23.76
N THR A 234 2.06 -17.99 -25.12
CA THR A 234 0.94 -17.23 -25.68
C THR A 234 0.48 -17.71 -27.04
N GLU A 235 -0.76 -18.08 -27.13
CA GLU A 235 -1.67 -17.62 -28.17
C GLU A 235 -2.45 -16.40 -27.70
N SER A 236 -2.44 -16.13 -26.41
CA SER A 236 -2.94 -14.93 -25.78
C SER A 236 -1.79 -14.31 -25.03
N PRO A 237 -1.47 -13.09 -25.35
CA PRO A 237 -0.34 -12.41 -24.78
C PRO A 237 -0.51 -12.24 -23.28
N PHE A 238 0.60 -12.01 -22.63
CA PHE A 238 0.71 -11.59 -21.26
C PHE A 238 -0.44 -10.74 -20.83
N GLU A 239 -1.11 -11.16 -19.80
CA GLU A 239 -2.04 -10.26 -19.16
C GLU A 239 -1.28 -9.02 -18.65
N PRO A 240 -1.85 -7.85 -18.87
CA PRO A 240 -1.11 -6.58 -18.81
C PRO A 240 -0.46 -6.22 -17.47
N PHE A 241 -0.80 -6.86 -16.38
CA PHE A 241 -0.33 -6.43 -15.07
C PHE A 241 1.14 -6.73 -14.77
N SER A 242 1.79 -7.61 -15.50
CA SER A 242 3.24 -7.80 -15.42
C SER A 242 3.99 -7.07 -16.53
N ILE A 243 3.27 -6.28 -17.33
CA ILE A 243 3.86 -5.53 -18.44
C ILE A 243 4.06 -4.10 -18.04
N HIS A 244 5.31 -3.71 -17.93
CA HIS A 244 5.72 -2.33 -17.87
C HIS A 244 6.13 -1.91 -19.26
N THR A 245 5.43 -0.90 -19.81
CA THR A 245 5.81 -0.31 -21.07
C THR A 245 6.61 0.95 -20.81
N PHE A 246 7.87 0.95 -21.21
CA PHE A 246 8.77 2.09 -21.07
C PHE A 246 9.68 2.21 -22.28
N LEU A 247 10.26 3.38 -22.47
CA LEU A 247 11.21 3.63 -23.54
C LEU A 247 12.54 2.95 -23.24
N ASP A 248 13.17 2.44 -24.29
CA ASP A 248 14.53 1.97 -24.25
C ASP A 248 15.45 2.98 -24.92
N ASP A 249 16.26 3.67 -24.14
CA ASP A 249 17.02 4.85 -24.53
C ASP A 249 18.27 4.57 -25.34
N ASP A 250 18.73 3.35 -25.32
CA ASP A 250 19.83 3.00 -26.21
C ASP A 250 19.50 3.21 -27.68
N PHE A 251 18.21 3.38 -27.97
CA PHE A 251 17.65 3.47 -29.30
C PHE A 251 17.04 4.81 -29.64
N THR A 252 16.73 5.63 -28.66
CA THR A 252 16.34 7.01 -28.92
C THR A 252 17.61 7.77 -29.23
N GLU A 253 17.64 8.51 -30.34
CA GLU A 253 18.82 9.27 -30.69
C GLU A 253 19.23 10.21 -29.57
N PRO A 254 20.27 9.90 -28.84
CA PRO A 254 20.74 10.76 -27.78
C PRO A 254 22.00 11.45 -28.22
N VAL A 255 22.01 12.11 -29.33
CA VAL A 255 23.18 12.88 -29.78
C VAL A 255 23.68 13.81 -28.65
N ARG A 256 22.82 14.17 -27.72
CA ARG A 256 23.17 15.00 -26.57
C ARG A 256 23.58 14.25 -25.29
N MET A 257 23.33 12.95 -25.24
CA MET A 257 23.56 12.12 -24.05
C MET A 257 24.64 11.04 -24.26
N ASP A 258 25.27 11.03 -25.41
CA ASP A 258 26.35 10.05 -25.66
C ASP A 258 27.49 10.23 -24.67
N GLY A 259 27.85 9.14 -24.02
CA GLY A 259 28.86 9.14 -22.98
C GLY A 259 28.47 9.69 -21.62
N TRP A 260 27.18 10.01 -21.40
CA TRP A 260 26.65 10.54 -20.14
C TRP A 260 27.00 9.68 -18.91
N ASN A 261 27.14 8.37 -19.09
CA ASN A 261 27.50 7.40 -18.03
C ASN A 261 29.02 7.26 -17.79
N ARG A 262 29.84 8.08 -18.44
CA ARG A 262 31.32 8.00 -18.34
C ARG A 262 31.90 9.19 -17.59
N ALA A 263 33.05 8.99 -16.98
CA ALA A 263 33.84 10.09 -16.43
C ALA A 263 34.21 11.11 -17.53
N GLY A 264 34.27 12.38 -17.19
CA GLY A 264 34.59 13.47 -18.12
C GLY A 264 33.44 13.98 -18.98
N TYR A 265 32.25 13.43 -18.84
CA TYR A 265 31.04 14.03 -19.43
C TYR A 265 30.72 15.37 -18.73
N ASP A 266 30.41 16.39 -19.51
CA ASP A 266 30.05 17.71 -18.97
C ASP A 266 28.58 17.71 -18.50
N ASP A 267 28.41 17.57 -17.21
CA ASP A 267 27.12 17.65 -16.53
C ASP A 267 26.91 18.98 -15.78
N SER A 268 27.73 19.99 -16.04
CA SER A 268 27.68 21.30 -15.37
C SER A 268 26.32 22.02 -15.58
N GLY A 269 25.63 21.73 -16.67
CA GLY A 269 24.29 22.24 -16.94
C GLY A 269 23.15 21.42 -16.34
N TRP A 270 23.46 20.35 -15.63
CA TRP A 270 22.44 19.53 -14.99
C TRP A 270 21.94 20.18 -13.70
N LYS A 271 20.78 19.72 -13.22
CA LYS A 271 20.20 20.17 -11.95
C LYS A 271 20.84 19.41 -10.79
N GLU A 272 20.91 20.06 -9.65
CA GLU A 272 21.20 19.38 -8.38
C GLU A 272 19.90 18.96 -7.72
N GLY A 273 19.90 17.77 -7.12
CA GLY A 273 18.74 17.25 -6.40
C GLY A 273 19.11 16.15 -5.43
N ARG A 274 18.23 15.95 -4.47
CA ARG A 274 18.37 14.92 -3.44
C ARG A 274 17.31 13.83 -3.62
N LEU A 275 17.72 12.56 -3.49
CA LEU A 275 16.77 11.44 -3.53
C LEU A 275 15.77 11.48 -2.37
N PRO A 276 14.51 11.09 -2.63
CA PRO A 276 13.95 10.65 -3.91
C PRO A 276 13.77 11.80 -4.90
N ILE A 277 14.07 11.55 -6.18
CA ILE A 277 13.85 12.50 -7.27
C ILE A 277 12.68 12.03 -8.09
N VAL A 278 11.72 12.93 -8.31
CA VAL A 278 10.51 12.69 -9.08
C VAL A 278 10.48 13.64 -10.26
N HIS A 279 10.10 13.12 -11.40
CA HIS A 279 9.88 13.88 -12.59
C HIS A 279 8.57 13.48 -13.24
N GLY A 280 7.53 14.29 -13.12
CA GLY A 280 6.16 13.96 -13.49
C GLY A 280 5.53 14.89 -14.51
N GLY A 281 4.36 14.48 -15.01
CA GLY A 281 3.48 15.24 -15.87
C GLY A 281 3.56 14.89 -17.35
N GLU A 282 2.48 15.17 -18.08
CA GLU A 282 2.34 14.81 -19.52
C GLU A 282 3.46 15.32 -20.41
N ARG A 283 3.92 16.54 -20.17
CA ARG A 283 4.97 17.16 -20.97
C ARG A 283 6.33 16.45 -20.88
N TYR A 284 6.50 15.56 -19.89
CA TYR A 284 7.71 14.78 -19.71
C TYR A 284 7.59 13.35 -20.23
N ALA A 285 6.41 12.95 -20.67
CA ALA A 285 6.20 11.62 -21.22
C ALA A 285 7.16 11.38 -22.40
N GLY A 286 7.86 10.26 -22.34
CA GLY A 286 8.85 9.90 -23.34
C GLY A 286 10.23 10.48 -23.15
N GLN A 287 10.51 11.13 -22.01
CA GLN A 287 11.85 11.61 -21.63
C GLN A 287 12.39 10.81 -20.45
N ASP A 288 13.59 10.28 -20.55
CA ASP A 288 14.24 9.58 -19.46
C ASP A 288 14.83 10.53 -18.42
N LEU A 289 14.96 10.04 -17.20
CA LEU A 289 15.67 10.73 -16.13
C LEU A 289 17.09 10.16 -16.03
N TYR A 290 18.07 11.02 -16.10
CA TYR A 290 19.48 10.67 -15.96
C TYR A 290 20.02 11.26 -14.68
N LEU A 291 20.74 10.44 -13.92
CA LEU A 291 21.33 10.79 -12.65
C LEU A 291 22.82 10.46 -12.69
N ARG A 292 23.66 11.35 -12.17
CA ARG A 292 25.10 11.16 -12.08
C ARG A 292 25.60 11.58 -10.72
N ARG A 293 26.52 10.80 -10.19
CA ARG A 293 27.21 11.14 -8.95
C ARG A 293 28.58 10.52 -8.87
N SER A 294 29.58 11.30 -8.55
CA SER A 294 30.88 10.78 -8.16
C SER A 294 30.93 10.45 -6.69
N PHE A 295 31.61 9.39 -6.35
CA PHE A 295 31.89 9.00 -4.97
C PHE A 295 33.30 8.40 -4.86
N ARG A 296 33.84 8.36 -3.64
CA ARG A 296 35.16 7.86 -3.38
C ARG A 296 35.11 6.56 -2.58
N ALA A 297 35.77 5.52 -3.11
CA ALA A 297 36.08 4.29 -2.40
C ALA A 297 37.61 4.22 -2.21
N GLU A 298 38.09 4.20 -0.96
CA GLU A 298 39.52 4.17 -0.70
C GLU A 298 40.17 2.90 -1.24
N GLU A 299 39.47 1.79 -1.13
CA GLU A 299 39.87 0.47 -1.61
C GLU A 299 38.63 -0.24 -2.18
N VAL A 300 38.85 -1.24 -3.05
CA VAL A 300 37.75 -2.13 -3.46
C VAL A 300 37.49 -3.11 -2.33
N PRO A 301 36.26 -3.15 -1.77
CA PRO A 301 35.94 -4.06 -0.68
C PRO A 301 35.82 -5.50 -1.17
N ASP A 302 35.74 -6.44 -0.25
CA ASP A 302 35.48 -7.85 -0.60
C ASP A 302 34.08 -8.01 -1.25
N CYS A 303 33.10 -7.20 -0.82
CA CYS A 303 31.77 -7.14 -1.41
C CYS A 303 31.24 -5.70 -1.35
N ALA A 304 30.63 -5.23 -2.43
CA ALA A 304 29.96 -3.94 -2.49
C ALA A 304 28.50 -4.13 -2.94
N LEU A 305 27.56 -3.83 -2.04
CA LEU A 305 26.14 -3.94 -2.35
C LEU A 305 25.53 -2.55 -2.54
N LEU A 306 25.06 -2.29 -3.74
CA LEU A 306 24.26 -1.11 -4.04
C LEU A 306 22.80 -1.40 -3.68
N TYR A 307 22.28 -0.68 -2.70
CA TYR A 307 20.87 -0.69 -2.35
C TYR A 307 20.13 0.40 -3.14
N LEU A 308 19.05 -0.01 -3.77
CA LEU A 308 18.15 0.83 -4.55
C LEU A 308 16.75 0.65 -3.98
N GLU A 309 16.13 1.71 -3.53
CA GLU A 309 14.78 1.64 -2.98
C GLU A 309 13.74 1.40 -4.07
N SER A 310 13.82 2.14 -5.16
CA SER A 310 13.00 1.97 -6.35
C SER A 310 13.57 2.75 -7.54
N LEU A 311 13.39 2.22 -8.74
CA LEU A 311 13.50 2.95 -10.00
C LEU A 311 12.21 2.69 -10.78
N THR A 312 11.34 3.67 -10.88
CA THR A 312 10.02 3.50 -11.48
C THR A 312 9.88 4.29 -12.78
N PRO A 313 9.49 3.67 -13.89
CA PRO A 313 9.00 2.29 -14.09
C PRO A 313 10.09 1.24 -14.28
N GLY A 314 11.33 1.60 -14.20
CA GLY A 314 12.50 0.76 -14.37
C GLY A 314 13.70 1.59 -14.76
N GLY A 315 14.88 0.98 -14.82
CA GLY A 315 16.08 1.74 -15.18
C GLY A 315 17.34 0.91 -15.31
N GLU A 316 18.43 1.60 -15.56
CA GLU A 316 19.76 1.05 -15.70
C GLU A 316 20.72 1.74 -14.74
N VAL A 317 21.59 0.96 -14.15
CA VAL A 317 22.65 1.46 -13.28
C VAL A 317 24.00 1.18 -13.90
N TYR A 318 24.81 2.20 -14.02
CA TYR A 318 26.16 2.13 -14.54
C TYR A 318 27.15 2.53 -13.44
N ILE A 319 28.25 1.78 -13.35
CA ILE A 319 29.39 2.14 -12.51
C ILE A 319 30.62 2.28 -13.41
N ASN A 320 31.28 3.43 -13.38
CA ASN A 320 32.44 3.72 -14.19
C ASN A 320 32.23 3.46 -15.70
N GLY A 321 31.02 3.76 -16.20
CA GLY A 321 30.66 3.57 -17.60
C GLY A 321 30.28 2.14 -18.00
N ARG A 322 30.33 1.19 -17.07
CA ARG A 322 29.92 -0.21 -17.28
C ARG A 322 28.53 -0.43 -16.73
N LEU A 323 27.67 -1.15 -17.47
CA LEU A 323 26.34 -1.51 -17.01
C LEU A 323 26.45 -2.48 -15.83
N ALA A 324 25.98 -2.05 -14.67
CA ALA A 324 26.00 -2.82 -13.44
C ALA A 324 24.67 -3.55 -13.17
N ALA A 325 23.54 -2.91 -13.50
CA ALA A 325 22.22 -3.53 -13.31
C ALA A 325 21.15 -2.99 -14.25
N PHE A 326 20.19 -3.87 -14.60
CA PHE A 326 18.87 -3.49 -15.04
C PHE A 326 17.91 -3.62 -13.86
N VAL A 327 17.17 -2.58 -13.55
CA VAL A 327 16.16 -2.58 -12.49
C VAL A 327 14.79 -2.49 -13.14
N GLN A 328 13.97 -3.52 -12.91
CA GLN A 328 12.72 -3.67 -13.63
C GLN A 328 11.51 -3.78 -12.70
N LYS A 329 11.76 -3.80 -11.40
CA LYS A 329 10.76 -3.99 -10.38
C LYS A 329 10.70 -2.76 -9.48
N GLU A 330 9.51 -2.41 -9.09
CA GLU A 330 9.22 -1.24 -8.25
C GLU A 330 9.40 -1.54 -6.75
N CYS A 331 10.36 -2.38 -6.40
CA CYS A 331 10.69 -2.70 -5.02
C CYS A 331 12.18 -2.41 -4.75
N CYS A 332 12.60 -2.59 -3.51
CA CYS A 332 14.01 -2.45 -3.19
C CYS A 332 14.84 -3.57 -3.83
N HIS A 333 16.03 -3.20 -4.26
CA HIS A 333 17.02 -4.10 -4.83
C HIS A 333 18.34 -3.94 -4.11
N SER A 334 19.04 -5.06 -3.90
CA SER A 334 20.45 -5.07 -3.55
C SER A 334 21.22 -5.70 -4.68
N VAL A 335 22.14 -4.96 -5.25
CA VAL A 335 22.92 -5.37 -6.42
C VAL A 335 24.41 -5.43 -6.03
N ASP A 336 25.06 -6.58 -6.27
CA ASP A 336 26.50 -6.69 -6.12
C ASP A 336 27.21 -5.93 -7.25
N VAL A 337 27.92 -4.87 -6.88
CA VAL A 337 28.65 -4.00 -7.82
C VAL A 337 30.16 -4.05 -7.60
N THR A 338 30.65 -5.02 -6.87
CA THR A 338 32.08 -5.15 -6.47
C THR A 338 33.02 -5.07 -7.66
N GLU A 339 32.74 -5.81 -8.74
CA GLU A 339 33.61 -5.87 -9.93
C GLU A 339 33.68 -4.56 -10.73
N PHE A 340 32.76 -3.64 -10.48
CA PHE A 340 32.69 -2.37 -11.21
C PHE A 340 33.44 -1.25 -10.49
N LEU A 341 33.80 -1.44 -9.22
CA LEU A 341 34.51 -0.45 -8.43
C LEU A 341 36.02 -0.41 -8.72
N GLN A 342 36.58 0.73 -8.48
CA GLN A 342 38.03 0.95 -8.48
C GLN A 342 38.45 1.74 -7.24
N PRO A 343 39.72 1.62 -6.79
CA PRO A 343 40.24 2.48 -5.74
C PRO A 343 40.25 3.96 -6.17
N GLY A 344 39.85 4.84 -5.28
CA GLY A 344 39.75 6.27 -5.54
C GLY A 344 38.39 6.70 -6.04
N GLU A 345 38.34 7.58 -7.03
CA GLU A 345 37.13 8.15 -7.56
C GLU A 345 36.34 7.14 -8.43
N ASN A 346 35.07 7.03 -8.18
CA ASN A 346 34.12 6.23 -8.94
C ASN A 346 32.94 7.10 -9.37
N LEU A 347 32.31 6.75 -10.49
CA LEU A 347 31.11 7.36 -11.00
C LEU A 347 29.97 6.33 -10.98
N ILE A 348 28.89 6.65 -10.31
CA ILE A 348 27.61 5.98 -10.51
C ILE A 348 26.72 6.83 -11.40
N ALA A 349 26.12 6.20 -12.40
CA ALA A 349 25.20 6.85 -13.31
C ALA A 349 23.94 5.99 -13.43
N VAL A 350 22.77 6.60 -13.25
CA VAL A 350 21.49 5.91 -13.25
C VAL A 350 20.60 6.55 -14.28
N ARG A 351 19.96 5.71 -15.07
CA ARG A 351 18.92 6.10 -15.99
C ARG A 351 17.62 5.50 -15.56
N VAL A 352 16.60 6.33 -15.36
CA VAL A 352 15.23 5.89 -15.09
C VAL A 352 14.43 6.04 -16.38
N TYR A 353 13.79 4.97 -16.80
CA TYR A 353 13.05 4.97 -18.04
C TYR A 353 11.80 5.83 -17.97
N ALA A 354 11.48 6.48 -19.09
CA ALA A 354 10.26 7.24 -19.21
C ALA A 354 9.02 6.32 -19.20
N ASP A 355 7.99 6.73 -18.50
CA ASP A 355 6.71 6.06 -18.57
C ASP A 355 5.97 6.45 -19.86
N GLN A 356 5.61 5.45 -20.66
CA GLN A 356 4.87 5.63 -21.91
C GLN A 356 3.45 5.12 -21.88
N VAL A 357 2.96 4.65 -20.77
CA VAL A 357 1.64 4.04 -20.72
C VAL A 357 0.56 5.09 -20.96
N LYS A 358 0.04 5.11 -22.17
CA LYS A 358 -1.12 5.91 -22.57
C LYS A 358 -2.45 5.18 -22.44
N GLU A 359 -2.45 3.94 -21.96
CA GLU A 359 -3.66 3.17 -21.91
C GLU A 359 -4.39 3.36 -20.59
N ARG A 360 -5.64 3.71 -20.71
CA ARG A 360 -6.59 3.69 -19.61
C ARG A 360 -6.64 2.29 -19.05
N ASP A 361 -6.24 2.10 -17.84
CA ASP A 361 -6.69 0.96 -17.08
C ASP A 361 -8.20 1.13 -16.83
N LYS A 362 -8.98 0.45 -17.67
CA LYS A 362 -10.44 0.48 -17.59
C LYS A 362 -11.01 0.04 -16.26
N MET A 363 -10.18 -0.58 -15.42
CA MET A 363 -10.65 -1.16 -14.16
C MET A 363 -10.38 -0.29 -12.96
N THR A 364 -9.31 0.50 -12.97
CA THR A 364 -9.03 1.41 -11.86
C THR A 364 -9.69 2.75 -12.04
N HIS A 365 -10.33 2.99 -13.19
CA HIS A 365 -10.86 4.29 -13.57
C HIS A 365 -9.84 5.42 -13.43
N THR A 366 -8.57 5.10 -13.29
CA THR A 366 -7.52 6.10 -13.33
C THR A 366 -7.53 6.71 -14.70
N GLN A 367 -7.72 7.99 -14.75
CA GLN A 367 -7.49 8.72 -15.97
C GLN A 367 -5.99 8.80 -16.16
N THR A 368 -5.53 7.97 -17.06
CA THR A 368 -4.13 7.84 -17.44
C THR A 368 -3.62 9.00 -18.28
N ASP A 369 -4.39 10.05 -18.43
CA ASP A 369 -3.93 11.30 -19.04
C ASP A 369 -2.89 12.01 -18.16
N LEU A 370 -2.78 11.59 -16.90
CA LEU A 370 -1.66 11.89 -16.01
C LEU A 370 -0.62 10.81 -16.16
N HIS A 371 0.21 10.96 -17.14
CA HIS A 371 1.45 10.22 -17.14
C HIS A 371 2.30 10.78 -16.05
N THR A 372 2.24 10.05 -15.13
CA THR A 372 3.13 9.95 -14.04
C THR A 372 4.49 9.81 -14.65
N GLY A 373 5.34 10.68 -14.29
CA GLY A 373 6.71 10.64 -14.72
C GLY A 373 7.42 9.44 -14.14
N TRP A 374 8.62 9.62 -13.84
CA TRP A 374 9.50 8.63 -13.31
C TRP A 374 10.09 9.07 -11.99
N PHE A 375 10.54 8.11 -11.22
CA PHE A 375 11.11 8.41 -9.93
C PHE A 375 12.26 7.49 -9.56
N ALA A 376 13.25 8.06 -8.90
CA ALA A 376 14.37 7.36 -8.29
C ALA A 376 14.26 7.46 -6.77
N GLY A 377 14.13 6.32 -6.11
CA GLY A 377 14.09 6.20 -4.65
C GLY A 377 15.47 6.37 -4.00
N ARG A 378 15.53 6.28 -2.67
CA ARG A 378 16.79 6.41 -1.91
C ARG A 378 17.78 5.31 -2.31
N MET A 379 19.05 5.63 -2.24
CA MET A 379 20.15 4.72 -2.59
C MET A 379 21.30 4.84 -1.60
N HIS A 380 21.98 3.73 -1.35
CA HIS A 380 23.28 3.72 -0.67
C HIS A 380 24.13 2.56 -1.14
N LEU A 381 25.43 2.67 -0.93
CA LEU A 381 26.41 1.63 -1.24
C LEU A 381 27.04 1.13 0.05
N ASP A 382 26.83 -0.13 0.38
CA ASP A 382 27.47 -0.80 1.50
C ASP A 382 28.79 -1.44 1.03
N LEU A 383 29.90 -1.08 1.68
CA LEU A 383 31.21 -1.66 1.46
C LEU A 383 31.47 -2.71 2.54
N LEU A 384 31.39 -3.97 2.17
CA LEU A 384 31.28 -5.10 3.07
C LEU A 384 32.57 -5.96 3.06
N PRO A 385 32.89 -6.60 4.21
CA PRO A 385 33.93 -7.63 4.27
C PRO A 385 33.43 -8.93 3.60
N ALA A 386 34.35 -9.89 3.46
CA ALA A 386 34.05 -11.21 2.88
C ALA A 386 32.96 -12.00 3.63
N ILE A 387 32.69 -11.66 4.88
CA ILE A 387 31.64 -12.23 5.73
C ILE A 387 30.89 -11.06 6.33
N TYR A 388 29.57 -11.00 6.11
CA TYR A 388 28.75 -9.88 6.55
C TYR A 388 27.35 -10.31 6.96
N LEU A 389 26.67 -9.44 7.70
CA LEU A 389 25.25 -9.58 8.04
C LEU A 389 24.40 -9.20 6.83
N GLU A 390 23.68 -10.17 6.28
CA GLU A 390 22.85 -9.94 5.08
C GLU A 390 21.46 -9.39 5.44
N ASP A 391 20.87 -9.85 6.54
CA ASP A 391 19.51 -9.49 6.95
C ASP A 391 19.38 -9.52 8.48
N GLY A 392 18.44 -8.75 9.01
CA GLY A 392 18.10 -8.71 10.42
C GLY A 392 16.60 -8.47 10.62
N PHE A 393 15.97 -9.28 11.45
CA PHE A 393 14.56 -9.18 11.80
C PHE A 393 14.34 -9.36 13.29
N ALA A 394 13.48 -8.51 13.87
CA ALA A 394 13.11 -8.59 15.27
C ALA A 394 11.59 -8.57 15.42
N TRP A 395 11.06 -9.44 16.28
CA TRP A 395 9.64 -9.43 16.63
C TRP A 395 9.44 -9.81 18.09
N THR A 396 8.35 -9.32 18.66
CA THR A 396 7.96 -9.69 20.02
C THR A 396 7.23 -11.02 19.99
N GLU A 397 7.78 -12.01 20.67
CA GLU A 397 7.18 -13.33 20.83
C GLU A 397 6.13 -13.33 21.94
N GLU A 398 6.45 -12.71 23.08
CA GLU A 398 5.61 -12.70 24.26
C GLU A 398 5.81 -11.44 25.09
N ILE A 399 4.75 -10.91 25.66
CA ILE A 399 4.77 -9.83 26.65
C ILE A 399 4.35 -10.42 27.99
N ARG A 400 5.23 -10.37 28.98
CA ARG A 400 5.00 -10.83 30.35
C ARG A 400 4.84 -9.66 31.30
N SER A 401 4.51 -9.94 32.56
CA SER A 401 4.32 -8.92 33.59
C SER A 401 5.59 -8.11 33.91
N THR A 402 6.77 -8.70 33.74
CA THR A 402 8.06 -8.09 34.10
C THR A 402 8.97 -7.82 32.91
N ASP A 403 8.77 -8.51 31.80
CA ASP A 403 9.65 -8.45 30.64
C ASP A 403 8.88 -8.76 29.34
N ALA A 404 9.53 -8.53 28.20
CA ALA A 404 9.09 -9.01 26.91
C ALA A 404 10.16 -9.89 26.27
N LEU A 405 9.74 -10.98 25.66
CA LEU A 405 10.61 -11.80 24.84
C LEU A 405 10.61 -11.30 23.40
N VAL A 406 11.78 -10.90 22.93
CA VAL A 406 12.02 -10.48 21.56
C VAL A 406 12.83 -11.54 20.84
N ARG A 407 12.31 -12.06 19.76
CA ARG A 407 13.04 -12.94 18.84
C ARG A 407 13.84 -12.09 17.88
N LEU A 408 15.03 -12.58 17.61
CA LEU A 408 15.94 -12.01 16.61
C LEU A 408 16.26 -13.08 15.60
N ARG A 409 16.10 -12.78 14.33
CA ARG A 409 16.54 -13.62 13.21
C ARG A 409 17.53 -12.82 12.40
N THR A 410 18.65 -13.43 12.04
CA THR A 410 19.65 -12.79 11.18
C THR A 410 20.27 -13.79 10.24
N SER A 411 20.66 -13.29 9.06
CA SER A 411 21.39 -14.05 8.05
C SER A 411 22.81 -13.53 7.95
N VAL A 412 23.77 -14.43 7.96
CA VAL A 412 25.19 -14.16 7.75
C VAL A 412 25.62 -14.80 6.43
N ARG A 413 26.21 -14.01 5.57
CA ARG A 413 26.66 -14.45 4.26
C ARG A 413 28.15 -14.42 4.11
N GLY A 414 28.73 -15.48 3.51
CA GLY A 414 30.09 -15.52 3.00
C GLY A 414 30.09 -15.32 1.49
N ILE A 415 31.01 -14.53 0.97
CA ILE A 415 31.09 -14.28 -0.48
C ILE A 415 31.65 -15.50 -1.25
N ARG A 416 31.40 -15.53 -2.55
CA ARG A 416 31.99 -16.47 -3.49
C ARG A 416 33.50 -16.22 -3.56
N GLY A 417 34.32 -17.26 -3.41
CA GLY A 417 35.80 -17.11 -3.44
C GLY A 417 36.45 -16.99 -2.08
N MET A 418 35.68 -16.99 -1.00
CA MET A 418 36.24 -17.13 0.33
C MET A 418 37.12 -18.38 0.44
N ALA A 419 38.39 -18.23 0.84
CA ALA A 419 39.49 -19.21 0.70
C ALA A 419 39.37 -20.50 1.55
N SER A 420 38.19 -20.87 2.04
CA SER A 420 38.05 -22.05 2.90
C SER A 420 36.74 -22.78 2.66
N ALA A 421 36.84 -24.04 2.26
CA ALA A 421 35.73 -24.99 2.25
C ALA A 421 35.25 -25.40 3.67
N LYS A 422 35.88 -24.89 4.73
CA LYS A 422 35.50 -25.17 6.11
C LYS A 422 34.69 -24.03 6.69
N ALA A 423 33.62 -24.38 7.39
CA ALA A 423 32.83 -23.45 8.16
C ALA A 423 33.73 -22.65 9.14
N ARG A 424 33.56 -21.35 9.18
CA ARG A 424 34.24 -20.48 10.14
C ARG A 424 33.26 -20.07 11.24
N PRO A 425 33.60 -20.31 12.52
CA PRO A 425 32.75 -19.84 13.61
C PRO A 425 32.83 -18.31 13.70
N HIS A 426 31.68 -17.67 13.87
CA HIS A 426 31.58 -16.25 14.17
C HIS A 426 30.61 -16.09 15.33
N GLU A 427 30.70 -15.00 16.05
CA GLU A 427 29.75 -14.63 17.10
C GLU A 427 28.87 -13.50 16.57
N ILE A 428 27.58 -13.58 16.83
CA ILE A 428 26.64 -12.49 16.64
C ILE A 428 26.31 -11.92 18.01
N ARG A 429 26.45 -10.62 18.16
CA ARG A 429 26.03 -9.88 19.36
C ARG A 429 24.87 -8.99 18.99
N ALA A 430 23.82 -9.06 19.79
CA ALA A 430 22.66 -8.21 19.62
C ALA A 430 22.43 -7.38 20.87
N SER A 431 22.14 -6.12 20.71
CA SER A 431 21.73 -5.21 21.77
C SER A 431 20.45 -4.48 21.40
N ILE A 432 19.65 -4.18 22.41
CA ILE A 432 18.40 -3.40 22.29
C ILE A 432 18.41 -2.24 23.27
N ARG A 433 18.01 -1.05 22.79
CA ARG A 433 17.86 0.15 23.62
C ARG A 433 16.62 0.95 23.22
N PRO A 434 15.95 1.64 24.16
CA PRO A 434 14.92 2.61 23.81
C PRO A 434 15.49 3.69 22.89
N TRP A 435 14.77 4.00 21.80
CA TRP A 435 15.26 4.92 20.79
C TRP A 435 14.32 6.13 20.59
N TYR A 436 13.00 5.90 20.67
CA TYR A 436 11.98 6.93 20.49
C TYR A 436 10.89 6.79 21.56
N PRO A 437 10.33 7.86 22.11
CA PRO A 437 10.62 9.25 21.84
C PRO A 437 11.98 9.76 22.38
N GLN A 438 12.56 9.05 23.34
CA GLN A 438 13.84 9.39 23.94
C GLN A 438 14.82 8.22 23.86
N GLU A 439 16.08 8.52 23.56
CA GLU A 439 17.14 7.52 23.64
C GLU A 439 17.52 7.25 25.09
N GLU A 440 17.70 5.98 25.41
CA GLU A 440 18.18 5.51 26.71
C GLU A 440 19.33 4.52 26.51
N GLU A 441 19.94 4.11 27.60
CA GLU A 441 21.00 3.10 27.62
C GLU A 441 20.48 1.74 27.15
N THR A 442 21.39 0.89 26.71
CA THR A 442 21.11 -0.50 26.36
C THR A 442 20.44 -1.22 27.53
N CYS A 443 19.28 -1.81 27.28
CA CYS A 443 18.48 -2.46 28.31
C CYS A 443 18.57 -3.99 28.28
N ALA A 444 19.01 -4.59 27.17
CA ALA A 444 19.26 -6.01 27.06
C ALA A 444 20.25 -6.36 25.95
N GLU A 445 20.96 -7.45 26.11
CA GLU A 445 21.96 -7.96 25.18
C GLU A 445 21.92 -9.50 25.14
N VAL A 446 22.30 -10.06 23.99
CA VAL A 446 22.47 -11.50 23.79
C VAL A 446 23.58 -11.76 22.78
N SER A 447 24.28 -12.89 22.93
CA SER A 447 25.24 -13.34 21.93
C SER A 447 25.08 -14.81 21.63
N TRP A 448 25.38 -15.21 20.39
CA TRP A 448 25.34 -16.60 19.97
C TRP A 448 26.32 -16.87 18.85
N GLN A 449 26.64 -18.14 18.65
CA GLN A 449 27.57 -18.57 17.63
C GLN A 449 26.85 -18.93 16.33
N THR A 450 27.46 -18.58 15.20
CA THR A 450 27.05 -18.99 13.86
C THR A 450 28.23 -19.57 13.09
N ARG A 451 27.93 -20.31 12.04
CA ARG A 451 28.95 -20.87 11.13
C ARG A 451 28.73 -20.29 9.73
N VAL A 452 29.78 -19.82 9.12
CA VAL A 452 29.70 -19.18 7.81
C VAL A 452 30.37 -20.04 6.75
N PHE A 453 29.68 -20.25 5.65
CA PHE A 453 30.13 -21.01 4.50
C PHE A 453 30.27 -20.09 3.28
N PRO A 454 31.18 -20.37 2.35
CA PRO A 454 31.28 -19.62 1.10
C PRO A 454 30.00 -19.67 0.28
N ASN A 455 29.55 -18.52 -0.21
CA ASN A 455 28.38 -18.37 -1.08
C ASN A 455 27.05 -18.93 -0.54
N ILE A 456 26.93 -19.04 0.78
CA ILE A 456 25.72 -19.49 1.47
C ILE A 456 25.33 -18.44 2.49
N SER A 457 24.03 -18.16 2.59
CA SER A 457 23.45 -17.39 3.69
C SER A 457 23.00 -18.35 4.77
N GLU A 458 23.58 -18.23 5.95
CA GLU A 458 23.21 -19.01 7.14
C GLU A 458 22.27 -18.18 7.98
N GLU A 459 21.05 -18.66 8.14
CA GLU A 459 20.04 -18.04 8.99
C GLU A 459 20.12 -18.60 10.41
N THR A 460 20.15 -17.73 11.40
CA THR A 460 20.20 -18.09 12.82
C THR A 460 19.26 -17.23 13.64
N GLU A 461 18.82 -17.76 14.77
CA GLU A 461 17.90 -17.07 15.68
C GLU A 461 18.44 -17.02 17.11
N ALA A 462 18.04 -15.97 17.83
CA ALA A 462 18.25 -15.82 19.25
C ALA A 462 17.01 -15.20 19.91
N GLN A 463 17.00 -15.27 21.24
CA GLN A 463 15.94 -14.69 22.05
C GLN A 463 16.52 -13.71 23.05
N LEU A 464 15.87 -12.57 23.20
CA LEU A 464 16.28 -11.48 24.06
C LEU A 464 15.14 -11.16 25.04
N SER A 465 15.43 -11.14 26.33
CA SER A 465 14.49 -10.71 27.37
C SER A 465 14.71 -9.23 27.66
N VAL A 466 13.69 -8.42 27.40
CA VAL A 466 13.72 -6.97 27.63
C VAL A 466 12.97 -6.65 28.92
N PRO A 467 13.64 -6.22 29.99
CA PRO A 467 12.99 -5.93 31.26
C PRO A 467 12.16 -4.64 31.18
N ALA A 468 11.01 -4.65 31.86
CA ALA A 468 10.09 -3.48 31.95
C ALA A 468 9.89 -2.74 30.62
N PRO A 469 9.45 -3.43 29.56
CA PRO A 469 9.42 -2.86 28.22
C PRO A 469 8.42 -1.73 28.12
N LYS A 470 8.81 -0.67 27.40
CA LYS A 470 7.88 0.38 26.92
C LYS A 470 7.22 -0.12 25.64
N LEU A 471 5.97 -0.53 25.73
CA LEU A 471 5.28 -1.12 24.59
C LEU A 471 4.94 -0.06 23.55
N TRP A 472 4.97 -0.47 22.28
CA TRP A 472 4.41 0.33 21.19
C TRP A 472 2.89 0.16 21.15
N SER A 473 2.18 1.26 21.02
CA SER A 473 0.76 1.32 20.73
C SER A 473 0.45 2.61 19.97
N THR A 474 -0.78 2.75 19.49
CA THR A 474 -1.21 3.97 18.81
C THR A 474 -1.16 5.22 19.71
N ASP A 475 -1.32 5.05 21.02
CA ASP A 475 -1.27 6.15 21.99
C ASP A 475 0.13 6.35 22.60
N SER A 476 0.99 5.34 22.50
CA SER A 476 2.34 5.34 23.05
C SER A 476 3.32 4.71 22.05
N PRO A 477 3.74 5.43 21.01
CA PRO A 477 4.54 4.90 19.92
C PRO A 477 6.02 4.75 20.30
N ASN A 478 6.31 3.94 21.33
CA ASN A 478 7.66 3.70 21.79
C ASN A 478 8.42 2.77 20.83
N LEU A 479 9.62 3.18 20.45
CA LEU A 479 10.47 2.41 19.55
C LEU A 479 11.82 2.11 20.19
N TYR A 480 12.38 0.98 19.78
CA TYR A 480 13.70 0.50 20.16
C TYR A 480 14.62 0.45 18.95
N GLN A 481 15.89 0.69 19.19
CA GLN A 481 16.95 0.40 18.24
C GLN A 481 17.52 -0.98 18.57
N ILE A 482 17.60 -1.81 17.53
CA ILE A 482 18.34 -3.08 17.55
C ILE A 482 19.67 -2.84 16.84
N THR A 483 20.75 -3.31 17.45
CA THR A 483 22.07 -3.37 16.83
C THR A 483 22.52 -4.81 16.82
N LEU A 484 22.85 -5.34 15.64
CA LEU A 484 23.46 -6.65 15.44
C LEU A 484 24.91 -6.42 15.04
N GLU A 485 25.85 -7.06 15.73
CA GLU A 485 27.27 -7.00 15.45
C GLU A 485 27.79 -8.39 15.10
N LEU A 486 28.55 -8.49 14.01
CA LEU A 486 29.25 -9.70 13.59
C LEU A 486 30.68 -9.66 14.10
N VAL A 487 31.03 -10.60 14.95
CA VAL A 487 32.37 -10.70 15.56
C VAL A 487 33.12 -11.90 14.97
N ASN A 488 34.31 -11.65 14.46
CA ASN A 488 35.15 -12.68 13.89
C ASN A 488 35.83 -13.54 15.00
N PRO A 489 36.50 -14.68 14.64
CA PRO A 489 37.19 -15.53 15.61
C PRO A 489 38.27 -14.85 16.44
N GLU A 490 38.78 -13.73 15.93
CA GLU A 490 39.80 -12.90 16.60
C GLU A 490 39.18 -11.91 17.60
N GLY A 491 37.87 -11.90 17.74
CA GLY A 491 37.13 -11.02 18.66
C GLY A 491 36.90 -9.61 18.15
N LYS A 492 37.16 -9.36 16.87
CA LYS A 492 36.93 -8.05 16.24
C LYS A 492 35.52 -7.98 15.64
N ILE A 493 34.82 -6.88 15.87
CA ILE A 493 33.57 -6.57 15.14
C ILE A 493 33.94 -6.24 13.70
N VAL A 494 33.41 -6.98 12.74
CA VAL A 494 33.72 -6.86 11.31
C VAL A 494 32.58 -6.24 10.50
N ASP A 495 31.34 -6.31 11.02
CA ASP A 495 30.17 -5.73 10.41
C ASP A 495 29.07 -5.46 11.45
N ASP A 496 28.16 -4.54 11.17
CA ASP A 496 26.97 -4.28 12.00
C ASP A 496 25.75 -3.95 11.16
N LEU A 497 24.57 -4.36 11.65
CA LEU A 497 23.27 -3.91 11.16
C LEU A 497 22.52 -3.18 12.26
N VAL A 498 21.86 -2.09 11.91
CA VAL A 498 21.08 -1.28 12.84
C VAL A 498 19.72 -0.98 12.23
N PHE A 499 18.66 -1.23 12.98
CA PHE A 499 17.28 -0.94 12.58
C PHE A 499 16.40 -0.66 13.80
N THR A 500 15.20 -0.15 13.56
CA THR A 500 14.23 0.13 14.62
C THR A 500 13.09 -0.87 14.61
N THR A 501 12.51 -1.10 15.79
CA THR A 501 11.28 -1.87 15.96
C THR A 501 10.52 -1.37 17.18
N GLY A 502 9.24 -1.73 17.30
CA GLY A 502 8.45 -1.54 18.52
C GLY A 502 8.17 -2.87 19.21
N ILE A 503 8.26 -2.89 20.53
CA ILE A 503 7.85 -4.07 21.31
C ILE A 503 6.32 -4.07 21.38
N ARG A 504 5.71 -4.99 20.65
CA ARG A 504 4.25 -5.18 20.63
C ARG A 504 3.88 -6.58 20.14
N THR A 505 2.73 -7.08 20.55
CA THR A 505 2.10 -8.27 19.99
C THR A 505 0.84 -7.91 19.21
N VAL A 506 0.57 -8.66 18.13
CA VAL A 506 -0.67 -8.61 17.37
C VAL A 506 -1.29 -9.99 17.40
N SER A 507 -2.54 -10.10 17.76
CA SER A 507 -3.24 -11.39 17.83
C SER A 507 -4.72 -11.26 17.52
N GLN A 508 -5.39 -12.39 17.32
CA GLN A 508 -6.83 -12.49 17.17
C GLN A 508 -7.44 -13.54 18.15
N GLU A 509 -6.88 -13.59 19.33
CA GLU A 509 -7.32 -14.53 20.35
C GLU A 509 -8.81 -14.36 20.68
N GLY A 510 -9.55 -15.47 20.60
CA GLY A 510 -11.01 -15.47 20.82
C GLY A 510 -11.81 -14.75 19.72
N GLY A 511 -11.27 -14.65 18.51
CA GLY A 511 -11.89 -13.96 17.39
C GLY A 511 -11.86 -12.43 17.50
N VAL A 512 -11.03 -11.88 18.39
CA VAL A 512 -10.95 -10.44 18.66
C VAL A 512 -9.56 -9.93 18.35
N PHE A 513 -9.49 -8.91 17.50
CA PHE A 513 -8.22 -8.22 17.20
C PHE A 513 -7.65 -7.57 18.47
N ARG A 514 -6.39 -7.85 18.75
CA ARG A 514 -5.69 -7.38 19.95
C ARG A 514 -4.32 -6.80 19.62
N ILE A 515 -4.02 -5.71 20.29
CA ILE A 515 -2.67 -5.16 20.38
C ILE A 515 -2.21 -5.25 21.83
N ASN A 516 -1.07 -5.89 22.07
CA ASN A 516 -0.55 -6.12 23.41
C ASN A 516 -1.56 -6.84 24.34
N GLY A 517 -2.29 -7.81 23.77
CA GLY A 517 -3.33 -8.57 24.47
C GLY A 517 -4.64 -7.81 24.73
N LYS A 518 -4.72 -6.52 24.43
CA LYS A 518 -5.93 -5.68 24.63
C LYS A 518 -6.77 -5.65 23.36
N PRO A 519 -8.11 -5.80 23.47
CA PRO A 519 -8.99 -5.60 22.34
C PRO A 519 -8.80 -4.22 21.70
N GLU A 520 -8.70 -4.19 20.37
CA GLU A 520 -8.53 -2.97 19.60
C GLU A 520 -9.56 -2.93 18.47
N LEU A 521 -9.92 -1.73 18.05
CA LEU A 521 -10.72 -1.47 16.86
C LEU A 521 -9.89 -0.69 15.85
N LEU A 522 -9.63 -1.28 14.70
CA LEU A 522 -8.98 -0.56 13.61
C LEU A 522 -9.98 0.45 13.00
N ARG A 523 -9.67 1.73 13.16
CA ARG A 523 -10.46 2.87 12.66
C ARG A 523 -9.64 3.57 11.59
N ALA A 524 -9.84 3.20 10.36
CA ALA A 524 -8.95 3.59 9.28
C ALA A 524 -9.71 4.12 8.05
N PRO A 525 -9.17 5.05 7.33
CA PRO A 525 -9.45 5.23 5.91
C PRO A 525 -8.45 4.45 5.07
N LEU A 526 -8.77 4.36 3.78
CA LEU A 526 -7.89 3.82 2.76
C LEU A 526 -6.99 4.92 2.22
N LEU A 527 -5.71 4.68 2.16
CA LEU A 527 -4.76 5.47 1.38
C LEU A 527 -4.56 4.80 0.02
N PHE A 528 -5.16 5.40 -0.99
CA PHE A 528 -5.22 4.85 -2.33
C PHE A 528 -4.12 5.44 -3.23
N GLY A 529 -2.87 5.10 -2.94
CA GLY A 529 -1.72 5.73 -3.55
C GLY A 529 -1.55 7.20 -3.13
N ALA A 530 -0.55 7.86 -3.68
CA ALA A 530 -0.37 9.28 -3.46
C ALA A 530 -1.43 10.08 -4.24
N ARG A 531 -2.07 11.01 -3.58
CA ARG A 531 -3.13 11.88 -4.12
C ARG A 531 -2.80 13.33 -3.85
N PRO A 532 -1.76 13.86 -4.50
CA PRO A 532 -1.29 15.20 -4.22
C PRO A 532 -2.33 16.27 -4.57
N PRO A 533 -2.23 17.48 -3.98
CA PRO A 533 -2.99 18.64 -4.42
C PRO A 533 -2.84 18.88 -5.93
N LEU A 534 -3.89 19.43 -6.55
CA LEU A 534 -3.97 19.54 -8.01
C LEU A 534 -2.78 20.27 -8.63
N ASP A 535 -2.27 21.29 -7.96
CA ASP A 535 -1.11 22.07 -8.39
C ASP A 535 0.24 21.37 -8.16
N LYS A 536 0.25 20.28 -7.41
CA LYS A 536 1.43 19.49 -7.06
C LYS A 536 1.54 18.17 -7.83
N ILE A 537 0.52 17.77 -8.57
CA ILE A 537 0.48 16.47 -9.25
C ILE A 537 1.74 16.27 -10.11
N ALA A 538 2.09 17.26 -10.94
CA ALA A 538 3.26 17.14 -11.81
C ALA A 538 4.60 17.06 -11.07
N ALA A 539 4.67 17.60 -9.84
CA ALA A 539 5.91 17.61 -9.07
C ALA A 539 6.03 16.45 -8.09
N TRP A 540 4.91 15.93 -7.58
CA TRP A 540 4.92 14.93 -6.50
C TRP A 540 4.47 13.55 -6.94
N ASP A 541 3.55 13.51 -7.86
CA ASP A 541 2.98 12.31 -8.45
C ASP A 541 3.08 11.04 -7.58
N ARG A 542 3.98 10.14 -7.89
CA ARG A 542 4.14 8.84 -7.20
C ARG A 542 4.91 8.93 -5.89
N CYS A 543 5.68 9.97 -5.71
CA CYS A 543 6.58 10.11 -4.58
C CYS A 543 6.46 11.51 -3.97
N PRO A 544 5.37 11.79 -3.27
CA PRO A 544 5.21 13.08 -2.59
C PRO A 544 6.29 13.26 -1.51
N PRO A 545 6.54 14.50 -1.09
CA PRO A 545 7.45 14.75 0.02
C PRO A 545 6.91 14.16 1.31
N ALA A 546 7.78 13.95 2.28
CA ALA A 546 7.42 13.30 3.54
C ALA A 546 6.32 14.04 4.33
N GLU A 547 6.25 15.36 4.20
CA GLU A 547 5.19 16.20 4.78
C GLU A 547 3.79 15.79 4.35
N TYR A 548 3.66 15.30 3.12
CA TYR A 548 2.39 14.79 2.63
C TYR A 548 1.91 13.58 3.44
N TYR A 549 2.79 12.62 3.70
CA TYR A 549 2.43 11.44 4.50
C TYR A 549 2.14 11.80 5.96
N VAL A 550 2.89 12.75 6.52
CA VAL A 550 2.59 13.28 7.85
C VAL A 550 1.21 13.94 7.86
N GLN A 551 0.88 14.73 6.83
CA GLN A 551 -0.43 15.36 6.69
C GLN A 551 -1.56 14.33 6.69
N GLU A 552 -1.44 13.25 5.88
CA GLU A 552 -2.41 12.17 5.82
C GLU A 552 -2.63 11.51 7.20
N MET A 553 -1.55 11.21 7.91
CA MET A 553 -1.61 10.56 9.22
C MET A 553 -2.18 11.48 10.31
N LEU A 554 -1.86 12.76 10.26
CA LEU A 554 -2.46 13.75 11.19
C LEU A 554 -3.96 13.93 10.94
N MET A 555 -4.40 13.90 9.67
CA MET A 555 -5.83 13.91 9.36
C MET A 555 -6.54 12.70 9.94
N VAL A 556 -5.93 11.52 9.88
CA VAL A 556 -6.47 10.30 10.51
C VAL A 556 -6.58 10.47 12.03
N ARG A 557 -5.52 10.94 12.67
CA ARG A 557 -5.54 11.17 14.13
C ARG A 557 -6.62 12.17 14.54
N ARG A 558 -6.79 13.26 13.80
CA ARG A 558 -7.80 14.28 14.09
C ARG A 558 -9.24 13.78 13.94
N MET A 559 -9.50 12.79 13.10
CA MET A 559 -10.82 12.17 13.05
C MET A 559 -11.00 11.01 14.04
N ASN A 560 -10.17 10.91 15.08
CA ASN A 560 -10.14 9.80 16.04
C ASN A 560 -9.81 8.43 15.41
N GLY A 561 -9.22 8.42 14.23
CA GLY A 561 -8.69 7.22 13.60
C GLY A 561 -7.34 6.80 14.20
N ASN A 562 -6.99 5.55 14.01
CA ASN A 562 -5.75 4.96 14.54
C ASN A 562 -5.00 4.12 13.50
N GLY A 563 -5.48 4.06 12.28
CA GLY A 563 -4.85 3.26 11.24
C GLY A 563 -5.04 3.82 9.84
N LEU A 564 -4.31 3.25 8.90
CA LEU A 564 -4.42 3.44 7.46
C LEU A 564 -4.39 2.08 6.77
N ARG A 565 -5.29 1.86 5.84
CA ARG A 565 -5.16 0.77 4.89
C ARG A 565 -4.43 1.28 3.66
N MET A 566 -3.30 0.66 3.37
CA MET A 566 -2.53 0.97 2.16
C MET A 566 -3.11 0.16 1.02
N SER A 567 -3.68 0.79 0.00
CA SER A 567 -4.14 0.10 -1.19
C SER A 567 -3.41 0.60 -2.42
N VAL A 568 -2.91 -0.34 -3.20
CA VAL A 568 -2.29 -0.05 -4.49
C VAL A 568 -3.03 -0.79 -5.56
N HIS A 569 -3.67 -0.05 -6.41
CA HIS A 569 -4.33 -0.59 -7.59
C HIS A 569 -3.40 -0.68 -8.79
N ASP A 570 -2.30 0.02 -8.78
CA ASP A 570 -1.34 0.03 -9.86
C ASP A 570 0.09 0.12 -9.31
N LYS A 571 0.98 -0.76 -9.73
CA LYS A 571 2.42 -0.69 -9.44
C LYS A 571 3.02 0.66 -9.81
N ARG A 572 2.42 1.36 -10.76
CA ARG A 572 2.83 2.67 -11.23
C ARG A 572 2.35 3.81 -10.34
N ILE A 573 1.36 3.59 -9.50
CA ILE A 573 0.92 4.54 -8.48
C ILE A 573 1.72 4.23 -7.23
N GLY A 574 2.92 4.76 -7.14
CA GLY A 574 3.78 4.60 -5.97
C GLY A 574 3.08 4.96 -4.68
N GLY A 575 3.65 4.61 -3.59
CA GLY A 575 3.19 4.97 -2.26
C GLY A 575 3.08 3.81 -1.30
N SER A 576 2.61 2.63 -1.72
CA SER A 576 2.53 1.51 -0.78
C SER A 576 3.86 0.84 -0.48
N ASN A 577 4.83 0.97 -1.38
CA ASN A 577 6.19 0.46 -1.17
C ASN A 577 7.19 1.53 -0.73
N ASP A 578 6.70 2.69 -0.38
CA ASP A 578 7.54 3.75 0.14
C ASP A 578 7.77 3.52 1.65
N PRO A 579 8.97 3.10 2.09
CA PRO A 579 9.24 2.80 3.48
C PRO A 579 9.12 4.03 4.40
N ARG A 580 9.16 5.25 3.87
CA ARG A 580 8.93 6.48 4.64
C ARG A 580 7.56 6.48 5.31
N ILE A 581 6.56 5.84 4.69
CA ILE A 581 5.23 5.70 5.27
C ILE A 581 5.31 4.93 6.59
N CYS A 582 6.02 3.81 6.62
CA CYS A 582 6.21 3.02 7.84
C CYS A 582 7.04 3.75 8.88
N GLU A 583 8.13 4.41 8.46
CA GLU A 583 9.01 5.18 9.34
C GLU A 583 8.25 6.29 10.08
N ILE A 584 7.32 6.95 9.39
CA ILE A 584 6.44 7.98 9.94
C ILE A 584 5.35 7.37 10.80
N ALA A 585 4.69 6.31 10.32
CA ALA A 585 3.59 5.64 11.04
C ALA A 585 4.04 5.06 12.38
N ASP A 586 5.23 4.46 12.44
CA ASP A 586 5.83 3.95 13.67
C ASP A 586 5.90 5.02 14.76
N GLN A 587 6.29 6.26 14.41
CA GLN A 587 6.49 7.36 15.35
C GLN A 587 5.22 8.20 15.59
N LEU A 588 4.24 8.14 14.70
CA LEU A 588 2.95 8.81 14.90
C LEU A 588 1.90 7.89 15.54
N GLY A 589 2.20 6.61 15.75
CA GLY A 589 1.28 5.66 16.33
C GLY A 589 0.11 5.35 15.40
N ILE A 590 0.37 5.12 14.12
CA ILE A 590 -0.63 4.74 13.11
C ILE A 590 -0.44 3.27 12.75
N MET A 591 -1.48 2.46 12.93
CA MET A 591 -1.49 1.07 12.45
C MET A 591 -1.60 1.04 10.93
N LEU A 592 -0.90 0.11 10.30
CA LEU A 592 -0.94 -0.08 8.85
C LEU A 592 -1.48 -1.46 8.50
N VAL A 593 -2.48 -1.49 7.63
CA VAL A 593 -2.80 -2.65 6.81
C VAL A 593 -1.99 -2.50 5.54
N TRP A 594 -0.90 -3.28 5.42
CA TRP A 594 0.08 -3.11 4.38
C TRP A 594 -0.26 -3.97 3.18
N GLN A 595 -0.71 -3.33 2.12
CA GLN A 595 -0.93 -4.00 0.85
C GLN A 595 0.38 -3.97 0.05
N THR A 596 0.89 -5.14 -0.27
CA THR A 596 2.10 -5.27 -1.08
C THR A 596 1.81 -4.94 -2.55
N THR A 597 2.85 -4.78 -3.36
CA THR A 597 2.73 -4.55 -4.81
C THR A 597 2.12 -5.69 -5.60
N THR A 598 1.95 -6.85 -4.97
CA THR A 598 1.30 -7.99 -5.59
C THR A 598 -0.20 -7.72 -5.69
N TRP A 599 -0.70 -7.63 -6.69
CA TRP A 599 -1.62 -6.96 -7.53
C TRP A 599 -3.05 -7.48 -7.54
N LEU A 600 -3.92 -6.59 -7.91
CA LEU A 600 -5.34 -6.76 -8.16
C LEU A 600 -5.73 -7.86 -9.12
N ARG A 601 -4.84 -8.29 -10.00
CA ARG A 601 -5.19 -9.16 -11.11
C ARG A 601 -4.10 -10.15 -11.44
N ILE A 602 -3.77 -10.96 -10.46
CA ILE A 602 -3.07 -12.17 -10.79
C ILE A 602 -4.07 -13.07 -11.51
N THR A 603 -4.03 -13.07 -12.83
CA THR A 603 -4.91 -13.88 -13.65
C THR A 603 -4.39 -15.29 -13.83
N SER A 604 -3.14 -15.51 -13.48
CA SER A 604 -2.51 -16.85 -13.52
C SER A 604 -1.41 -16.96 -12.48
N ALA A 605 -1.10 -18.18 -12.06
CA ALA A 605 0.03 -18.44 -11.16
C ALA A 605 1.40 -18.08 -11.78
N THR A 606 1.48 -17.93 -13.10
CA THR A 606 2.70 -17.54 -13.81
C THR A 606 3.06 -16.07 -13.63
N ASN A 607 2.09 -15.23 -13.22
CA ASN A 607 2.30 -13.81 -13.03
C ASN A 607 2.63 -13.43 -11.59
N LEU A 608 2.69 -14.43 -10.72
CA LEU A 608 2.97 -14.24 -9.31
C LEU A 608 4.46 -14.10 -9.08
N ASP A 609 4.90 -12.90 -8.71
CA ASP A 609 6.29 -12.64 -8.34
C ASP A 609 6.47 -12.75 -6.83
N LEU A 610 6.80 -13.94 -6.36
CA LEU A 610 7.03 -14.20 -4.94
C LEU A 610 8.35 -13.63 -4.44
N GLN A 611 9.32 -13.40 -5.31
CA GLN A 611 10.58 -12.76 -4.92
C GLN A 611 10.38 -11.27 -4.70
N GLU A 612 9.61 -10.62 -5.55
CA GLU A 612 9.22 -9.22 -5.33
C GLU A 612 8.44 -9.07 -4.04
N LEU A 613 7.47 -9.95 -3.78
CA LEU A 613 6.73 -9.98 -2.52
C LEU A 613 7.67 -10.14 -1.31
N ALA A 614 8.61 -11.09 -1.39
CA ALA A 614 9.57 -11.32 -0.33
C ALA A 614 10.48 -10.10 -0.09
N ALA A 615 10.94 -9.44 -1.16
CA ALA A 615 11.74 -8.23 -1.06
C ALA A 615 10.96 -7.08 -0.40
N CYS A 616 9.72 -6.87 -0.81
CA CYS A 616 8.84 -5.86 -0.19
C CYS A 616 8.62 -6.12 1.31
N ILE A 617 8.39 -7.37 1.70
CA ILE A 617 8.20 -7.71 3.12
C ILE A 617 9.49 -7.50 3.91
N ARG A 618 10.64 -7.99 3.43
CA ARG A 618 11.92 -7.80 4.11
C ARG A 618 12.25 -6.33 4.32
N GLN A 619 11.93 -5.49 3.36
CA GLN A 619 12.16 -4.05 3.44
C GLN A 619 11.45 -3.40 4.62
N VAL A 620 10.23 -3.84 4.94
CA VAL A 620 9.37 -3.13 5.92
C VAL A 620 8.98 -3.98 7.15
N ARG A 621 9.33 -5.25 7.23
CA ARG A 621 8.88 -6.15 8.31
C ARG A 621 9.37 -5.78 9.72
N ASN A 622 10.39 -4.95 9.85
CA ASN A 622 10.83 -4.45 11.15
C ASN A 622 9.95 -3.31 11.70
N HIS A 623 9.10 -2.70 10.86
CA HIS A 623 8.21 -1.62 11.26
C HIS A 623 7.01 -2.16 12.05
N CYS A 624 6.89 -1.73 13.30
CA CYS A 624 5.85 -2.21 14.21
C CYS A 624 4.45 -1.66 13.89
N SER A 625 4.36 -0.57 13.16
CA SER A 625 3.09 -0.01 12.68
C SER A 625 2.31 -0.96 11.77
N ILE A 626 2.98 -1.82 11.01
CA ILE A 626 2.30 -2.83 10.19
C ILE A 626 1.69 -3.89 11.12
N VAL A 627 0.37 -4.02 11.10
CA VAL A 627 -0.36 -4.99 11.93
C VAL A 627 -1.02 -6.09 11.10
N ILE A 628 -1.30 -5.84 9.82
CA ILE A 628 -1.89 -6.80 8.90
C ILE A 628 -1.15 -6.75 7.58
N TRP A 629 -0.70 -7.90 7.07
CA TRP A 629 -0.28 -8.08 5.70
C TRP A 629 -1.48 -8.35 4.81
N GLN A 630 -1.64 -7.59 3.74
CA GLN A 630 -2.70 -7.78 2.76
C GLN A 630 -2.09 -7.86 1.36
N PRO A 631 -1.73 -9.07 0.87
CA PRO A 631 -1.01 -9.19 -0.40
C PRO A 631 -1.86 -8.91 -1.63
N MET A 632 -3.18 -8.89 -1.49
CA MET A 632 -4.09 -8.70 -2.61
C MET A 632 -5.29 -7.84 -2.25
N ASN A 633 -5.93 -7.29 -3.29
CA ASN A 633 -7.20 -6.60 -3.17
C ASN A 633 -8.29 -7.44 -3.88
N HIS A 634 -8.83 -7.10 -4.99
CA HIS A 634 -9.94 -7.77 -5.67
C HIS A 634 -9.51 -8.97 -6.56
N PRO A 635 -9.38 -10.20 -6.06
CA PRO A 635 -9.07 -11.32 -6.93
C PRO A 635 -10.25 -11.63 -7.86
N SER A 636 -10.03 -11.61 -9.15
CA SER A 636 -11.05 -11.92 -10.15
C SER A 636 -10.66 -13.16 -10.96
N TRP A 637 -10.65 -14.33 -10.34
CA TRP A 637 -10.34 -15.56 -11.03
C TRP A 637 -11.57 -16.38 -11.37
N LYS A 638 -11.48 -17.05 -12.52
CA LYS A 638 -12.55 -17.90 -13.01
C LYS A 638 -12.44 -19.33 -12.49
N ASP A 639 -11.23 -19.76 -12.16
CA ASP A 639 -11.00 -21.10 -11.67
C ASP A 639 -10.39 -21.12 -10.26
N TRP A 640 -10.89 -22.05 -9.49
CA TRP A 640 -10.56 -22.18 -8.07
C TRP A 640 -9.13 -22.72 -7.84
N ASP A 641 -8.63 -23.56 -8.72
CA ASP A 641 -7.28 -24.12 -8.57
C ASP A 641 -6.21 -23.05 -8.72
N THR A 642 -6.42 -22.11 -9.63
CA THR A 642 -5.53 -20.94 -9.78
C THR A 642 -5.58 -20.07 -8.53
N VAL A 643 -6.77 -19.80 -8.01
CA VAL A 643 -6.95 -19.05 -6.76
C VAL A 643 -6.13 -19.68 -5.63
N MET A 644 -6.31 -20.97 -5.40
CA MET A 644 -5.65 -21.68 -4.31
C MET A 644 -4.13 -21.76 -4.47
N ARG A 645 -3.63 -21.95 -5.68
CA ARG A 645 -2.18 -21.95 -5.94
C ARG A 645 -1.55 -20.60 -5.64
N VAL A 646 -2.21 -19.52 -6.06
CA VAL A 646 -1.74 -18.16 -5.81
C VAL A 646 -1.74 -17.87 -4.30
N TYR A 647 -2.81 -18.17 -3.61
CA TYR A 647 -2.88 -17.96 -2.16
C TYR A 647 -1.82 -18.75 -1.39
N ARG A 648 -1.59 -20.02 -1.75
CA ARG A 648 -0.49 -20.79 -1.15
C ARG A 648 0.84 -20.11 -1.31
N GLY A 649 1.15 -19.66 -2.54
CA GLY A 649 2.40 -18.94 -2.80
C GLY A 649 2.54 -17.70 -1.94
N LEU A 650 1.50 -16.87 -1.89
CA LEU A 650 1.49 -15.65 -1.09
C LEU A 650 1.65 -15.94 0.41
N LEU A 651 0.83 -16.83 0.96
CA LEU A 651 0.81 -17.13 2.39
C LEU A 651 2.09 -17.82 2.85
N ASN A 652 2.63 -18.75 2.06
CA ASN A 652 3.90 -19.39 2.37
C ASN A 652 5.04 -18.40 2.39
N THR A 653 5.08 -17.48 1.40
CA THR A 653 6.13 -16.46 1.35
C THR A 653 6.04 -15.53 2.54
N ILE A 654 4.84 -15.06 2.88
CA ILE A 654 4.65 -14.19 4.04
C ILE A 654 5.03 -14.92 5.33
N GLY A 655 4.49 -16.15 5.53
CA GLY A 655 4.72 -16.93 6.73
C GLY A 655 6.16 -17.33 6.97
N ALA A 656 6.91 -17.58 5.90
CA ALA A 656 8.35 -17.84 6.02
C ALA A 656 9.14 -16.59 6.49
N LEU A 657 8.63 -15.41 6.19
CA LEU A 657 9.33 -14.15 6.47
C LEU A 657 8.88 -13.48 7.77
N ASP A 658 7.61 -13.60 8.10
CA ASP A 658 7.02 -12.94 9.27
C ASP A 658 5.76 -13.66 9.77
N GLN A 659 5.76 -14.06 11.04
CA GLN A 659 4.64 -14.68 11.74
C GLN A 659 4.11 -13.83 12.91
N SER A 660 4.55 -12.58 13.02
CA SER A 660 4.24 -11.70 14.15
C SER A 660 3.03 -10.78 13.90
N ARG A 661 2.34 -10.95 12.77
CA ARG A 661 1.21 -10.12 12.33
C ARG A 661 0.09 -10.97 11.78
N LEU A 662 -1.10 -10.36 11.69
CA LEU A 662 -2.19 -11.00 10.98
C LEU A 662 -1.98 -10.93 9.46
N ILE A 663 -2.64 -11.82 8.75
CA ILE A 663 -2.70 -11.81 7.29
C ILE A 663 -4.16 -11.76 6.86
N SER A 664 -4.49 -10.79 6.02
CA SER A 664 -5.69 -10.79 5.22
C SER A 664 -5.29 -11.09 3.78
N PRO A 665 -5.56 -12.28 3.25
CA PRO A 665 -5.11 -12.66 1.91
C PRO A 665 -5.64 -11.75 0.81
N SER A 666 -6.83 -11.23 1.02
CA SER A 666 -7.47 -10.26 0.13
C SER A 666 -8.45 -9.38 0.90
N ALA A 667 -8.69 -8.19 0.41
CA ALA A 667 -9.76 -7.35 0.91
C ALA A 667 -11.16 -7.95 0.67
N ASP A 668 -11.31 -8.69 -0.42
CA ASP A 668 -12.56 -9.37 -0.77
C ASP A 668 -12.38 -10.88 -0.70
N SER A 669 -12.60 -11.45 0.46
CA SER A 669 -12.54 -12.90 0.68
C SER A 669 -13.85 -13.63 0.38
N ARG A 670 -14.92 -12.94 0.06
CA ARG A 670 -16.25 -13.54 -0.21
C ARG A 670 -16.22 -14.62 -1.27
N ARG A 671 -15.44 -14.42 -2.32
CA ARG A 671 -15.36 -15.34 -3.47
C ARG A 671 -14.62 -16.64 -3.18
N ILE A 672 -13.88 -16.71 -2.07
CA ILE A 672 -13.11 -17.89 -1.66
C ILE A 672 -13.68 -18.53 -0.39
N ARG A 673 -14.74 -17.98 0.13
CA ARG A 673 -15.36 -18.26 1.41
C ARG A 673 -15.67 -19.74 1.70
N PRO A 674 -16.27 -20.54 0.81
CA PRO A 674 -16.69 -21.90 1.19
C PRO A 674 -15.55 -22.83 1.59
N ARG A 675 -14.29 -22.47 1.28
CA ARG A 675 -13.10 -23.29 1.54
C ARG A 675 -12.05 -22.60 2.38
N TRP A 676 -12.23 -21.32 2.60
CA TRP A 676 -11.36 -20.52 3.43
C TRP A 676 -11.44 -20.90 4.90
N ASP A 677 -12.64 -21.22 5.36
CA ASP A 677 -12.90 -21.59 6.74
C ASP A 677 -12.39 -22.99 7.09
N ASP A 678 -12.09 -23.81 6.09
CA ASP A 678 -11.49 -25.14 6.25
C ASP A 678 -9.95 -25.11 6.46
N GLY A 679 -9.36 -23.96 6.76
CA GLY A 679 -7.96 -23.82 7.12
C GLY A 679 -6.99 -24.05 5.97
N LEU A 680 -7.18 -23.41 4.83
CA LEU A 680 -6.31 -23.58 3.66
C LEU A 680 -6.20 -25.03 3.18
N THR A 681 -7.30 -25.72 3.14
CA THR A 681 -7.38 -27.04 2.53
C THR A 681 -7.54 -26.91 1.01
N ASP A 682 -7.05 -27.89 0.29
CA ASP A 682 -7.29 -28.01 -1.14
C ASP A 682 -8.74 -28.47 -1.42
N PHE A 683 -9.06 -28.70 -2.68
CA PHE A 683 -10.36 -29.20 -3.13
C PHE A 683 -10.82 -30.48 -2.45
N GLU A 684 -9.90 -31.31 -2.02
CA GLU A 684 -10.14 -32.63 -1.46
C GLU A 684 -10.15 -32.58 0.08
N GLY A 685 -9.99 -31.39 0.69
CA GLY A 685 -9.90 -31.23 2.12
C GLY A 685 -8.51 -31.49 2.69
N ASN A 686 -7.47 -31.59 1.85
CA ASN A 686 -6.10 -31.77 2.29
C ASN A 686 -5.47 -30.45 2.68
N ALA A 687 -4.71 -30.44 3.77
CA ALA A 687 -3.95 -29.26 4.15
C ALA A 687 -3.04 -28.79 3.00
N CYS A 688 -2.97 -27.47 2.80
CA CYS A 688 -2.13 -26.90 1.75
C CYS A 688 -0.65 -27.19 1.98
N GLY A 689 -0.24 -28.27 1.42
CA GLY A 689 1.09 -28.88 1.30
C GLY A 689 2.26 -28.31 2.10
N SER A 690 2.86 -27.22 1.71
CA SER A 690 4.07 -26.67 2.32
C SER A 690 3.82 -25.49 3.28
N CYS A 691 2.57 -25.12 3.55
CA CYS A 691 2.26 -24.14 4.58
C CYS A 691 2.50 -24.76 5.96
N ASP A 692 3.05 -24.01 6.89
CA ASP A 692 2.91 -24.34 8.29
C ASP A 692 1.42 -24.22 8.65
N PRO A 693 0.69 -25.35 8.84
CA PRO A 693 -0.75 -25.29 9.05
C PRO A 693 -1.13 -24.56 10.33
N ALA A 694 -0.28 -24.61 11.34
CA ALA A 694 -0.51 -23.95 12.61
C ALA A 694 -0.48 -22.42 12.43
N TRP A 695 0.54 -21.91 11.74
CA TRP A 695 0.66 -20.49 11.51
C TRP A 695 -0.47 -19.94 10.63
N THR A 696 -0.75 -20.60 9.51
CA THR A 696 -1.80 -20.15 8.57
C THR A 696 -3.18 -20.18 9.21
N ALA A 697 -3.45 -21.14 10.08
CA ALA A 697 -4.72 -21.22 10.78
C ALA A 697 -4.87 -20.10 11.84
N GLU A 698 -3.78 -19.76 12.55
CA GLU A 698 -3.81 -18.76 13.62
C GLU A 698 -3.64 -17.33 13.14
N GLY A 699 -2.80 -17.11 12.12
CA GLY A 699 -2.45 -15.76 11.64
C GLY A 699 -3.43 -15.16 10.67
N ILE A 700 -4.31 -15.94 10.04
CA ILE A 700 -5.23 -15.45 9.03
C ILE A 700 -6.46 -14.83 9.68
N CYS A 701 -6.68 -13.54 9.42
CA CYS A 701 -7.91 -12.85 9.79
C CYS A 701 -8.91 -12.85 8.64
N ARG A 702 -10.16 -12.62 8.98
CA ARG A 702 -11.23 -12.44 8.00
C ARG A 702 -11.27 -10.98 7.55
N GLY A 703 -11.49 -10.77 6.28
CA GLY A 703 -11.68 -9.45 5.73
C GLY A 703 -12.67 -9.49 4.58
N ASN A 704 -13.47 -8.46 4.47
CA ASN A 704 -14.44 -8.32 3.40
C ASN A 704 -14.62 -6.85 3.01
N MET A 705 -15.31 -6.66 1.91
CA MET A 705 -15.86 -5.38 1.48
C MET A 705 -17.36 -5.47 1.72
N ASP A 706 -17.77 -5.20 2.97
CA ASP A 706 -19.17 -5.31 3.35
C ASP A 706 -19.91 -4.00 3.10
N TYR A 707 -20.86 -4.06 2.22
CA TYR A 707 -21.83 -3.01 2.01
C TYR A 707 -22.96 -3.22 3.02
N ILE A 708 -22.71 -2.77 4.26
CA ILE A 708 -23.61 -3.06 5.39
C ILE A 708 -25.03 -2.52 5.19
N LEU A 709 -25.15 -1.43 4.47
CA LEU A 709 -26.43 -0.84 4.12
C LEU A 709 -26.97 -1.32 2.77
N GLY A 710 -26.17 -2.09 2.02
CA GLY A 710 -26.55 -2.67 0.72
C GLY A 710 -26.78 -1.67 -0.40
N TYR A 711 -26.35 -0.43 -0.23
CA TYR A 711 -26.62 0.65 -1.18
C TYR A 711 -25.44 0.92 -2.05
N GLY A 712 -25.65 0.82 -3.35
CA GLY A 712 -24.69 1.22 -4.34
C GLY A 712 -24.46 2.74 -4.41
N ASN A 713 -23.71 3.14 -5.40
CA ASN A 713 -23.30 4.52 -5.64
C ASN A 713 -24.43 5.46 -6.09
N GLU A 714 -25.66 5.02 -6.10
CA GLU A 714 -26.74 5.72 -6.76
C GLU A 714 -27.68 6.42 -5.78
N TRP A 715 -28.08 7.62 -6.15
CA TRP A 715 -29.11 8.38 -5.47
C TRP A 715 -30.42 7.61 -5.28
N SER A 716 -30.73 6.71 -6.21
CA SER A 716 -31.87 5.81 -6.12
C SER A 716 -31.86 4.94 -4.85
N ALA A 717 -30.68 4.62 -4.34
CA ALA A 717 -30.52 3.89 -3.10
C ALA A 717 -31.02 4.68 -1.87
N LEU A 718 -31.04 6.00 -1.93
CA LEU A 718 -31.60 6.83 -0.87
C LEU A 718 -33.09 6.58 -0.64
N ARG A 719 -33.79 6.07 -1.65
CA ARG A 719 -35.21 5.72 -1.55
C ARG A 719 -35.46 4.49 -0.71
N GLU A 720 -34.48 3.62 -0.57
CA GLU A 720 -34.59 2.34 0.16
C GLU A 720 -34.03 2.44 1.57
N TRP A 721 -33.04 3.31 1.80
CA TRP A 721 -32.27 3.36 3.03
C TRP A 721 -33.05 3.59 4.34
N PRO A 722 -34.05 4.43 4.42
CA PRO A 722 -34.75 4.69 5.69
C PRO A 722 -35.55 3.52 6.28
N HIS A 723 -35.65 2.40 5.57
CA HIS A 723 -36.63 1.37 5.89
C HIS A 723 -36.08 0.15 6.59
N VAL A 724 -34.78 0.00 6.64
CA VAL A 724 -34.17 -1.20 7.20
C VAL A 724 -34.12 -1.09 8.71
N ARG A 725 -34.99 -1.84 9.38
CA ARG A 725 -34.93 -1.97 10.83
C ARG A 725 -33.89 -3.00 11.25
N PRO A 726 -33.28 -2.86 12.45
CA PRO A 726 -32.27 -3.80 12.94
C PRO A 726 -32.73 -5.27 12.93
N GLU A 727 -33.98 -5.53 13.23
CA GLU A 727 -34.56 -6.87 13.17
C GLU A 727 -34.68 -7.42 11.74
N HIS A 728 -34.68 -6.58 10.74
CA HIS A 728 -34.74 -6.96 9.33
C HIS A 728 -33.38 -7.06 8.68
N LEU A 729 -32.32 -6.62 9.38
CA LEU A 729 -30.95 -6.59 8.84
C LEU A 729 -30.50 -7.97 8.33
N PRO A 730 -30.64 -9.06 9.08
CA PRO A 730 -30.27 -10.38 8.61
C PRO A 730 -30.96 -10.78 7.30
N ALA A 731 -32.25 -10.59 7.22
CA ALA A 731 -33.03 -10.92 6.02
C ALA A 731 -32.70 -10.03 4.83
N TYR A 732 -32.43 -8.75 5.08
CA TYR A 732 -32.00 -7.80 4.07
C TYR A 732 -30.61 -8.17 3.50
N MET A 733 -29.67 -8.49 4.38
CA MET A 733 -28.34 -8.90 3.98
C MET A 733 -28.30 -10.26 3.29
N GLU A 734 -29.22 -11.16 3.60
CA GLU A 734 -29.43 -12.41 2.86
C GLU A 734 -29.94 -12.18 1.45
N SER A 735 -30.79 -11.16 1.25
CA SER A 735 -31.35 -10.84 -0.07
C SER A 735 -30.41 -10.19 -1.03
N THR A 736 -29.26 -9.66 -0.58
CA THR A 736 -28.32 -8.87 -1.37
C THR A 736 -27.11 -9.63 -1.90
N ASP A 737 -27.04 -10.94 -1.85
CA ASP A 737 -25.85 -11.76 -2.12
C ASP A 737 -24.64 -11.44 -1.19
N TYR A 738 -24.81 -10.58 -0.20
CA TYR A 738 -23.81 -10.16 0.75
C TYR A 738 -24.13 -10.71 2.15
N ILE A 739 -24.00 -12.01 2.32
CA ILE A 739 -24.06 -12.58 3.67
C ILE A 739 -22.86 -12.07 4.46
N PRO A 740 -23.06 -11.42 5.62
CA PRO A 740 -21.94 -10.95 6.40
C PRO A 740 -21.06 -12.11 6.82
N SER A 741 -19.82 -12.10 6.39
CA SER A 741 -18.87 -13.17 6.74
C SER A 741 -18.52 -13.19 8.23
N TYR A 742 -18.89 -12.18 9.02
CA TYR A 742 -18.72 -12.20 10.46
C TYR A 742 -19.55 -13.28 11.19
N LEU A 743 -20.60 -13.80 10.56
CA LEU A 743 -21.38 -14.89 11.10
C LEU A 743 -20.68 -16.25 11.00
N ASP A 744 -19.68 -16.35 10.13
CA ASP A 744 -18.93 -17.57 9.89
C ASP A 744 -17.56 -17.44 10.55
N SER A 745 -17.07 -18.45 11.24
CA SER A 745 -15.76 -18.46 11.91
C SER A 745 -15.57 -17.36 12.99
N PRO A 746 -16.39 -17.40 14.05
CA PRO A 746 -16.32 -16.41 15.14
C PRO A 746 -14.99 -16.44 15.92
N GLU A 747 -14.15 -17.44 15.71
CA GLU A 747 -12.82 -17.56 16.28
C GLU A 747 -11.77 -16.66 15.61
N ARG A 748 -12.11 -16.00 14.50
CA ARG A 748 -11.20 -15.11 13.75
C ARG A 748 -11.69 -13.68 13.74
N ALA A 749 -10.78 -12.76 13.92
CA ALA A 749 -11.04 -11.33 13.81
C ALA A 749 -11.61 -10.97 12.44
N TYR A 750 -12.56 -10.05 12.41
CA TYR A 750 -13.27 -9.64 11.22
C TYR A 750 -13.11 -8.15 10.91
N PHE A 751 -12.65 -7.85 9.72
CA PHE A 751 -12.41 -6.49 9.25
C PHE A 751 -13.25 -6.16 8.02
N ASN A 752 -13.91 -5.02 8.03
CA ASN A 752 -14.47 -4.43 6.82
C ASN A 752 -13.41 -3.54 6.19
N PHE A 753 -12.71 -4.07 5.20
CA PHE A 753 -11.58 -3.38 4.56
C PHE A 753 -11.98 -2.33 3.52
N GLU A 754 -13.22 -2.36 3.07
CA GLU A 754 -13.75 -1.39 2.14
C GLU A 754 -15.26 -1.44 2.25
N HIS A 755 -15.84 -0.47 2.93
CA HIS A 755 -17.25 -0.47 3.16
C HIS A 755 -17.98 0.51 2.24
N ASP A 756 -19.27 0.62 2.41
CA ASP A 756 -20.24 1.25 1.54
C ASP A 756 -19.69 2.38 0.67
N GLU A 757 -19.89 2.23 -0.62
CA GLU A 757 -19.40 3.17 -1.63
C GLU A 757 -20.33 4.40 -1.73
N ILE A 758 -20.63 5.04 -0.60
CA ILE A 758 -21.51 6.20 -0.57
C ILE A 758 -20.77 7.43 -1.07
N ILE A 759 -21.37 8.11 -2.01
CA ILE A 759 -20.79 9.24 -2.71
C ILE A 759 -21.19 10.55 -2.04
N GLY A 760 -20.21 11.44 -1.83
CA GLY A 760 -20.42 12.83 -1.46
C GLY A 760 -19.67 13.75 -2.44
N GLN A 761 -20.41 14.63 -3.10
CA GLN A 761 -19.80 15.54 -4.08
C GLN A 761 -18.82 16.50 -3.38
N PRO A 762 -17.75 16.92 -4.06
CA PRO A 762 -16.86 17.94 -3.53
C PRO A 762 -17.55 19.30 -3.48
N ASN A 763 -16.97 20.25 -2.76
CA ASN A 763 -17.36 21.64 -2.88
C ASN A 763 -16.91 22.17 -4.26
N TRP A 764 -17.81 22.16 -5.23
CA TRP A 764 -17.52 22.54 -6.61
C TRP A 764 -17.00 23.98 -6.76
N LYS A 765 -17.31 24.87 -5.83
CA LYS A 765 -16.77 26.25 -5.84
C LYS A 765 -15.24 26.27 -5.75
N ASN A 766 -14.66 25.30 -5.05
CA ASN A 766 -13.22 25.18 -4.91
C ASN A 766 -12.54 24.67 -6.18
N HIS A 767 -13.27 24.00 -7.04
CA HIS A 767 -12.73 23.30 -8.22
C HIS A 767 -13.05 24.00 -9.55
N ARG A 768 -14.09 24.81 -9.61
CA ARG A 768 -14.45 25.54 -10.84
C ARG A 768 -13.34 26.49 -11.26
N GLY A 769 -13.02 26.45 -12.56
CA GLY A 769 -12.02 27.33 -13.17
C GLY A 769 -10.58 26.92 -12.93
N LYS A 770 -10.32 25.84 -12.19
CA LYS A 770 -8.98 25.25 -12.10
C LYS A 770 -8.71 24.39 -13.33
N PRO A 771 -7.58 24.57 -14.02
CA PRO A 771 -7.26 23.80 -15.21
C PRO A 771 -6.86 22.37 -14.82
N THR A 772 -7.84 21.51 -14.68
CA THR A 772 -7.58 20.09 -14.44
C THR A 772 -8.47 19.27 -15.34
N TYR A 773 -7.88 18.33 -16.04
CA TYR A 773 -8.57 17.29 -16.78
C TYR A 773 -9.50 16.45 -15.89
N GLN A 774 -9.30 16.49 -14.60
CA GLN A 774 -10.10 15.78 -13.59
C GLN A 774 -11.45 16.44 -13.36
N VAL A 775 -11.51 17.76 -13.39
CA VAL A 775 -12.78 18.50 -13.20
C VAL A 775 -13.79 18.15 -14.29
N LYS A 776 -13.35 17.97 -15.53
CA LYS A 776 -14.25 17.56 -16.62
C LYS A 776 -14.83 16.17 -16.39
N SER A 777 -14.05 15.25 -15.85
CA SER A 777 -14.55 13.92 -15.50
C SER A 777 -15.55 13.95 -14.37
N TYR A 778 -15.33 14.80 -13.38
CA TYR A 778 -16.28 14.93 -12.27
C TYR A 778 -17.59 15.53 -12.71
N GLU A 779 -17.55 16.60 -13.49
CA GLU A 779 -18.75 17.20 -14.06
C GLU A 779 -19.54 16.16 -14.87
N LYS A 780 -18.84 15.37 -15.68
CA LYS A 780 -19.46 14.30 -16.45
C LYS A 780 -20.06 13.21 -15.56
N ASP A 781 -19.33 12.73 -14.58
CA ASP A 781 -19.82 11.70 -13.68
C ASP A 781 -20.96 12.21 -12.78
N TYR A 782 -20.91 13.47 -12.40
CA TYR A 782 -21.98 14.12 -11.68
C TYR A 782 -23.24 14.23 -12.52
N ASP A 783 -23.10 14.68 -13.77
CA ASP A 783 -24.23 14.82 -14.68
C ASP A 783 -24.78 13.47 -15.18
N GLU A 784 -23.90 12.50 -15.43
CA GLU A 784 -24.29 11.18 -15.96
C GLU A 784 -24.62 10.20 -14.84
N GLY A 785 -24.04 10.37 -13.66
CA GLY A 785 -24.02 9.37 -12.62
C GLY A 785 -25.18 9.35 -11.68
N SER A 786 -25.89 10.45 -11.41
CA SER A 786 -27.04 10.32 -10.55
C SER A 786 -27.50 11.54 -9.75
N ILE A 787 -26.67 12.08 -8.87
CA ILE A 787 -27.08 13.12 -7.93
C ILE A 787 -27.30 14.45 -8.65
N GLY A 788 -26.46 14.81 -9.59
CA GLY A 788 -26.56 16.03 -10.36
C GLY A 788 -27.83 16.11 -11.22
N ARG A 789 -28.29 14.96 -11.69
CA ARG A 789 -29.49 14.87 -12.51
C ARG A 789 -30.77 15.17 -11.71
N GLU A 790 -30.80 14.78 -10.44
CA GLU A 790 -31.96 14.93 -9.58
C GLU A 790 -31.92 16.20 -8.72
N LEU A 791 -30.75 16.58 -8.21
CA LEU A 791 -30.59 17.71 -7.32
C LEU A 791 -29.99 18.97 -7.94
N GLY A 792 -29.33 18.84 -9.08
CA GLY A 792 -28.56 19.93 -9.65
C GLY A 792 -27.16 20.05 -9.08
N PHE A 793 -26.29 20.69 -9.85
CA PHE A 793 -24.86 20.77 -9.58
C PHE A 793 -24.50 21.58 -8.31
N GLU A 794 -25.37 22.47 -7.88
CA GLU A 794 -25.14 23.30 -6.70
C GLU A 794 -25.52 22.61 -5.38
N GLU A 795 -26.18 21.46 -5.43
CA GLU A 795 -26.65 20.73 -4.23
C GLU A 795 -25.60 19.74 -3.68
N TRP A 796 -24.34 20.07 -3.82
CA TRP A 796 -23.24 19.24 -3.35
C TRP A 796 -23.27 18.99 -1.84
N LEU A 797 -23.78 19.93 -1.04
CA LEU A 797 -23.84 19.81 0.42
C LEU A 797 -24.87 18.74 0.85
N THR A 798 -26.01 18.68 0.18
CA THR A 798 -27.02 17.62 0.40
C THR A 798 -26.43 16.23 0.10
N SER A 799 -25.66 16.15 -0.99
CA SER A 799 -24.91 14.93 -1.34
C SER A 799 -23.88 14.54 -0.28
N GLN A 800 -23.17 15.52 0.29
CA GLN A 800 -22.25 15.25 1.41
C GLN A 800 -22.98 14.82 2.69
N ALA A 801 -24.17 15.35 2.94
CA ALA A 801 -24.99 14.91 4.08
C ALA A 801 -25.40 13.44 3.92
N TRP A 802 -25.74 13.01 2.71
CA TRP A 802 -26.00 11.61 2.41
C TRP A 802 -24.79 10.73 2.72
N GLN A 803 -23.60 11.08 2.19
CA GLN A 803 -22.36 10.37 2.50
C GLN A 803 -22.09 10.33 4.01
N ALA A 804 -22.28 11.44 4.68
CA ALA A 804 -22.02 11.59 6.11
C ALA A 804 -22.93 10.70 6.97
N LEU A 805 -24.21 10.66 6.67
CA LEU A 805 -25.17 9.81 7.36
C LEU A 805 -24.87 8.33 7.14
N GLY A 806 -24.64 7.93 5.88
CA GLY A 806 -24.26 6.55 5.58
C GLY A 806 -22.97 6.12 6.26
N ALA A 807 -21.96 7.00 6.31
CA ALA A 807 -20.73 6.75 7.04
C ALA A 807 -20.99 6.58 8.54
N TYR A 808 -21.79 7.46 9.14
CA TYR A 808 -22.16 7.38 10.56
C TYR A 808 -22.82 6.04 10.88
N GLU A 809 -23.86 5.70 10.14
CA GLU A 809 -24.63 4.47 10.35
C GLU A 809 -23.77 3.22 10.16
N THR A 810 -22.94 3.20 9.12
CA THR A 810 -22.02 2.08 8.88
C THR A 810 -21.05 1.90 10.04
N ILE A 811 -20.43 2.99 10.53
CA ILE A 811 -19.49 2.92 11.65
C ILE A 811 -20.19 2.45 12.93
N CYS A 812 -21.34 3.01 13.26
CA CYS A 812 -22.11 2.62 14.45
C CYS A 812 -22.49 1.15 14.40
N LYS A 813 -22.92 0.65 13.25
CA LYS A 813 -23.24 -0.77 13.06
C LYS A 813 -22.02 -1.68 13.18
N CYS A 814 -20.89 -1.33 12.55
CA CYS A 814 -19.66 -2.10 12.69
C CYS A 814 -19.24 -2.22 14.16
N ARG A 815 -19.37 -1.14 14.93
CA ARG A 815 -19.09 -1.15 16.37
C ARG A 815 -20.10 -1.98 17.15
N TRP A 816 -21.36 -1.89 16.82
CA TRP A 816 -22.44 -2.64 17.45
C TRP A 816 -22.35 -4.13 17.17
N LEU A 817 -22.05 -4.52 15.93
CA LEU A 817 -21.84 -5.90 15.52
C LEU A 817 -20.45 -6.44 15.90
N ASP A 818 -19.66 -5.68 16.63
CA ASP A 818 -18.36 -6.04 17.16
C ASP A 818 -17.33 -6.39 16.09
N TYR A 819 -17.31 -5.67 14.96
CA TYR A 819 -16.26 -5.76 13.97
C TYR A 819 -14.91 -5.33 14.58
N ASP A 820 -13.83 -5.96 14.15
CA ASP A 820 -12.48 -5.67 14.60
C ASP A 820 -11.86 -4.46 13.91
N GLY A 821 -12.46 -4.02 12.82
CA GLY A 821 -12.03 -2.83 12.14
C GLY A 821 -12.83 -2.50 10.91
N LEU A 822 -12.70 -1.26 10.50
CA LEU A 822 -13.28 -0.78 9.27
C LEU A 822 -12.33 0.22 8.58
N CYS A 823 -12.34 0.17 7.26
CA CYS A 823 -11.55 1.04 6.42
C CYS A 823 -12.46 1.74 5.41
N TRP A 824 -12.57 3.06 5.51
CA TRP A 824 -13.35 3.83 4.55
C TRP A 824 -12.57 4.03 3.24
N CYS A 825 -13.16 3.78 2.12
CA CYS A 825 -12.58 4.06 0.81
C CYS A 825 -13.10 5.42 0.29
N ASN A 826 -12.29 6.46 0.41
CA ASN A 826 -10.93 6.57 0.89
C ASN A 826 -10.70 7.89 1.65
N LEU A 827 -9.50 8.17 2.15
CA LEU A 827 -9.22 9.39 2.90
C LEU A 827 -9.30 10.61 1.97
N ARG A 828 -8.44 10.71 0.96
CA ARG A 828 -8.33 11.87 0.07
C ARG A 828 -8.85 11.55 -1.32
N GLY A 829 -9.49 12.52 -1.94
CA GLY A 829 -9.86 12.50 -3.35
C GLY A 829 -8.66 12.22 -4.24
N GLY A 830 -8.88 11.65 -5.40
CA GLY A 830 -7.81 11.19 -6.24
C GLY A 830 -8.07 11.35 -7.73
N LEU A 831 -7.14 10.82 -8.51
CA LEU A 831 -7.15 10.85 -9.98
C LEU A 831 -8.30 10.05 -10.60
N ASN A 832 -9.00 9.31 -9.79
CA ASN A 832 -10.08 8.44 -10.21
C ASN A 832 -11.41 9.05 -9.77
N THR A 833 -12.31 9.23 -10.69
CA THR A 833 -13.63 9.81 -10.49
C THR A 833 -14.44 9.10 -9.41
N GLY A 834 -14.50 7.77 -9.45
CA GLY A 834 -15.26 7.00 -8.49
C GLY A 834 -14.73 7.14 -7.05
N THR A 835 -13.42 7.05 -6.85
CA THR A 835 -12.82 7.15 -5.50
C THR A 835 -12.80 8.56 -4.95
N TYR A 836 -12.80 9.58 -5.80
CA TYR A 836 -12.87 10.97 -5.37
C TYR A 836 -14.19 11.29 -4.68
N GLN A 837 -15.27 10.87 -5.26
CA GLN A 837 -16.61 11.09 -4.69
C GLN A 837 -16.77 10.37 -3.34
N LYS A 838 -16.13 9.23 -3.16
CA LYS A 838 -16.13 8.46 -1.91
C LYS A 838 -15.22 9.03 -0.82
N SER A 839 -14.27 9.88 -1.17
CA SER A 839 -13.26 10.40 -0.24
C SER A 839 -13.84 11.24 0.89
N LEU A 840 -13.12 11.26 2.03
CA LEU A 840 -13.48 12.06 3.20
C LEU A 840 -13.00 13.50 3.11
N VAL A 841 -11.91 13.72 2.38
CA VAL A 841 -11.37 15.05 2.09
C VAL A 841 -11.13 15.20 0.59
N ASP A 842 -11.13 16.42 0.10
CA ASP A 842 -10.79 16.71 -1.28
C ASP A 842 -9.26 16.72 -1.54
N TYR A 843 -8.84 17.09 -2.74
CA TYR A 843 -7.41 17.15 -3.11
C TYR A 843 -6.59 18.10 -2.26
N GLU A 844 -7.19 19.23 -1.84
CA GLU A 844 -6.53 20.24 -1.03
C GLU A 844 -6.53 19.88 0.47
N GLY A 845 -7.15 18.72 0.83
CA GLY A 845 -7.30 18.31 2.22
C GLY A 845 -8.46 19.00 2.94
N GLN A 846 -9.37 19.64 2.22
CA GLN A 846 -10.58 20.23 2.78
C GLN A 846 -11.57 19.12 3.11
N PRO A 847 -12.15 19.09 4.33
CA PRO A 847 -13.03 18.00 4.74
C PRO A 847 -14.38 18.10 4.06
N LYS A 848 -14.99 16.93 3.86
CA LYS A 848 -16.42 16.79 3.61
C LYS A 848 -17.16 16.57 4.93
N LEU A 849 -18.48 16.62 4.94
CA LEU A 849 -19.27 16.33 6.12
C LEU A 849 -18.96 14.94 6.69
N ALA A 850 -18.69 13.96 5.82
CA ALA A 850 -18.33 12.61 6.21
C ALA A 850 -17.04 12.51 7.06
N TRP A 851 -16.09 13.41 6.90
CA TRP A 851 -14.91 13.46 7.76
C TRP A 851 -15.29 13.79 9.21
N TYR A 852 -16.21 14.71 9.40
CA TYR A 852 -16.72 15.08 10.73
C TYR A 852 -17.56 13.97 11.37
N THR A 853 -18.35 13.26 10.57
CA THR A 853 -19.09 12.11 11.11
C THR A 853 -18.17 10.96 11.50
N HIS A 854 -17.06 10.75 10.79
CA HIS A 854 -16.02 9.82 11.23
C HIS A 854 -15.40 10.27 12.55
N GLN A 855 -15.05 11.56 12.69
CA GLN A 855 -14.52 12.11 13.94
C GLN A 855 -15.50 11.87 15.10
N MET A 856 -16.79 12.03 14.86
CA MET A 856 -17.85 11.80 15.85
C MET A 856 -18.01 10.31 16.17
N ALA A 857 -18.17 9.45 15.16
CA ALA A 857 -18.44 8.03 15.34
C ALA A 857 -17.21 7.22 15.81
N PHE A 858 -15.97 7.72 15.57
CA PHE A 858 -14.73 7.10 16.02
C PHE A 858 -14.32 7.50 17.46
N GLN A 859 -15.10 8.30 18.17
CA GLN A 859 -14.83 8.60 19.57
C GLN A 859 -14.70 7.31 20.40
N ASN A 860 -13.77 7.30 21.35
CA ASN A 860 -13.56 6.14 22.22
C ASN A 860 -14.82 5.74 23.00
N VAL A 861 -15.57 6.74 23.47
CA VAL A 861 -16.89 6.53 24.08
C VAL A 861 -17.93 7.20 23.19
N LEU A 862 -18.99 6.48 22.84
CA LEU A 862 -20.05 6.97 21.97
C LEU A 862 -21.40 6.54 22.50
N ALA A 863 -22.26 7.50 22.85
CA ALA A 863 -23.67 7.25 23.11
C ALA A 863 -24.48 7.43 21.82
N CYS A 864 -25.34 6.49 21.50
CA CYS A 864 -26.18 6.50 20.29
C CYS A 864 -27.45 5.66 20.45
N SER A 865 -28.31 5.68 19.45
CA SER A 865 -29.53 4.88 19.47
C SER A 865 -29.30 3.38 19.25
N GLY A 866 -28.21 2.97 18.66
CA GLY A 866 -27.99 1.55 18.38
C GLY A 866 -28.93 0.94 17.33
N ASN A 867 -29.65 1.77 16.58
CA ASN A 867 -30.43 1.35 15.42
C ASN A 867 -30.33 2.37 14.27
N VAL A 868 -30.85 1.98 13.12
CA VAL A 868 -30.81 2.79 11.89
C VAL A 868 -32.17 3.29 11.46
N ASP A 869 -33.19 3.00 12.21
CA ASP A 869 -34.52 3.49 11.88
C ASP A 869 -34.53 5.03 11.93
N MET A 870 -34.94 5.62 10.83
CA MET A 870 -35.04 7.09 10.72
C MET A 870 -36.43 7.61 11.07
N VAL A 871 -37.44 6.79 10.91
CA VAL A 871 -38.86 7.17 11.11
C VAL A 871 -39.40 6.51 12.36
N TYR A 872 -40.03 7.32 13.22
CA TYR A 872 -40.61 6.90 14.50
C TYR A 872 -42.07 7.30 14.59
N GLY A 873 -42.90 6.34 14.96
CA GLY A 873 -44.29 6.54 15.31
C GLY A 873 -44.48 6.83 16.80
N PRO A 874 -45.74 7.08 17.25
CA PRO A 874 -46.05 7.46 18.64
C PRO A 874 -45.75 6.36 19.68
N ASP A 875 -45.77 5.10 19.26
CA ASP A 875 -45.56 3.94 20.15
C ASP A 875 -44.12 3.41 20.09
N ASP A 876 -43.29 3.91 19.15
CA ASP A 876 -41.94 3.45 18.98
C ASP A 876 -41.05 3.88 20.17
N ARG A 877 -40.05 3.06 20.45
CA ARG A 877 -39.05 3.34 21.46
C ARG A 877 -37.66 3.46 20.82
N LEU A 878 -36.89 4.42 21.29
CA LEU A 878 -35.51 4.65 20.82
C LEU A 878 -34.56 3.97 21.80
N PRO A 879 -33.83 2.94 21.39
CA PRO A 879 -32.78 2.38 22.22
C PRO A 879 -31.73 3.43 22.58
N LEU A 880 -31.19 3.37 23.79
CA LEU A 880 -29.99 4.12 24.19
C LEU A 880 -28.90 3.16 24.58
N ILE A 881 -27.82 3.21 23.82
CA ILE A 881 -26.64 2.41 24.07
C ILE A 881 -25.39 3.32 24.25
N VAL A 882 -24.40 2.82 24.96
CA VAL A 882 -23.09 3.46 25.09
C VAL A 882 -22.01 2.45 24.71
N MET A 883 -21.26 2.79 23.68
CA MET A 883 -20.12 2.01 23.20
C MET A 883 -18.82 2.54 23.80
N ASN A 884 -17.95 1.65 24.27
CA ASN A 884 -16.64 2.00 24.84
C ASN A 884 -15.54 1.23 24.11
N LEU A 885 -14.41 1.89 23.87
CA LEU A 885 -13.19 1.33 23.27
C LEU A 885 -11.99 1.41 24.23
N GLY A 886 -12.19 1.89 25.43
CA GLY A 886 -11.09 2.17 26.37
C GLY A 886 -11.17 1.38 27.66
N GLY A 887 -10.54 1.88 28.69
CA GLY A 887 -10.58 1.31 30.04
C GLY A 887 -11.98 1.33 30.66
N LYS A 888 -12.19 0.57 31.71
CA LYS A 888 -13.42 0.60 32.52
C LYS A 888 -13.70 2.01 33.01
N LYS A 889 -14.92 2.50 32.82
CA LYS A 889 -15.32 3.87 33.19
C LYS A 889 -16.72 3.90 33.82
N THR A 890 -16.95 4.95 34.58
CA THR A 890 -18.31 5.32 35.05
C THR A 890 -18.58 6.72 34.53
N VAL A 891 -19.65 6.87 33.74
CA VAL A 891 -20.01 8.10 33.05
C VAL A 891 -21.46 8.50 33.36
N ASP A 892 -21.78 9.76 33.15
CA ASP A 892 -23.15 10.22 33.08
C ASP A 892 -23.49 10.48 31.60
N VAL A 893 -24.73 10.14 31.18
CA VAL A 893 -25.18 10.30 29.80
C VAL A 893 -26.38 11.23 29.78
N ARG A 894 -26.30 12.31 29.02
CA ARG A 894 -27.41 13.24 28.78
C ARG A 894 -27.94 13.05 27.38
N VAL A 895 -29.24 12.91 27.25
CA VAL A 895 -29.99 12.83 26.00
C VAL A 895 -30.93 14.02 25.90
N GLN A 896 -30.80 14.75 24.78
CA GLN A 896 -31.62 15.93 24.50
C GLN A 896 -32.26 15.79 23.12
N LEU A 897 -33.57 16.01 23.02
CA LEU A 897 -34.31 16.05 21.76
C LEU A 897 -34.69 17.50 21.47
N PHE A 898 -34.43 17.93 20.27
CA PHE A 898 -34.76 19.28 19.81
C PHE A 898 -35.68 19.19 18.57
N SER A 899 -36.66 20.06 18.50
CA SER A 899 -37.39 20.32 17.27
C SER A 899 -36.50 20.96 16.22
N ARG A 900 -36.98 21.00 14.96
CA ARG A 900 -36.20 21.59 13.87
C ARG A 900 -35.84 23.08 14.09
N ASP A 901 -36.70 23.83 14.73
CA ASP A 901 -36.51 25.24 15.09
C ASP A 901 -35.65 25.44 16.36
N GLY A 902 -35.13 24.36 16.96
CA GLY A 902 -34.22 24.38 18.11
C GLY A 902 -34.88 24.38 19.47
N GLY A 903 -36.22 24.24 19.55
CA GLY A 903 -36.94 24.08 20.81
C GLY A 903 -36.64 22.75 21.49
N THR A 904 -36.32 22.75 22.80
CA THR A 904 -36.09 21.52 23.55
C THR A 904 -37.42 20.81 23.81
N LEU A 905 -37.58 19.60 23.28
CA LEU A 905 -38.77 18.76 23.44
C LEU A 905 -38.62 17.76 24.59
N TYR A 906 -37.42 17.30 24.83
CA TYR A 906 -37.11 16.29 25.84
C TYR A 906 -35.69 16.44 26.33
N GLU A 907 -35.45 16.22 27.64
CA GLU A 907 -34.10 16.10 28.21
C GLU A 907 -34.14 15.08 29.35
N ARG A 908 -33.14 14.18 29.35
CA ARG A 908 -32.96 13.21 30.43
C ARG A 908 -31.47 12.95 30.66
N GLU A 909 -31.13 12.77 31.92
CA GLU A 909 -29.77 12.45 32.36
C GLU A 909 -29.75 11.08 33.06
N TYR A 910 -28.85 10.21 32.59
CA TYR A 910 -28.59 8.89 33.16
C TYR A 910 -27.28 8.96 33.91
N ARG A 911 -27.32 8.71 35.22
CA ARG A 911 -26.14 8.87 36.08
C ARG A 911 -25.47 7.53 36.39
N ASN A 912 -24.14 7.56 36.54
CA ASN A 912 -23.33 6.41 36.95
C ASN A 912 -23.48 5.18 36.02
N VAL A 913 -23.53 5.40 34.73
CA VAL A 913 -23.51 4.31 33.73
C VAL A 913 -22.12 3.67 33.75
N CYS A 914 -22.06 2.38 34.08
CA CYS A 914 -20.81 1.64 34.16
C CYS A 914 -20.48 1.05 32.78
N LEU A 915 -19.34 1.41 32.21
CA LEU A 915 -18.82 0.89 30.95
C LEU A 915 -17.73 -0.13 31.24
N PRO A 916 -17.85 -1.37 30.75
CA PRO A 916 -16.79 -2.36 30.83
C PRO A 916 -15.51 -1.91 30.12
N GLU A 917 -14.40 -2.53 30.46
CA GLU A 917 -13.12 -2.32 29.76
C GLU A 917 -13.15 -2.97 28.37
N GLY A 918 -12.44 -2.35 27.43
CA GLY A 918 -12.29 -2.82 26.07
C GLY A 918 -13.45 -2.45 25.18
N ARG A 919 -13.59 -3.18 24.06
CA ARG A 919 -14.73 -3.00 23.14
C ARG A 919 -15.99 -3.52 23.82
N SER A 920 -16.88 -2.60 24.14
CA SER A 920 -18.14 -2.96 24.80
C SER A 920 -19.28 -2.10 24.32
N CYS A 921 -20.48 -2.70 24.35
CA CYS A 921 -21.74 -2.02 24.08
C CYS A 921 -22.64 -2.22 25.30
N THR A 922 -23.01 -1.12 25.97
CA THR A 922 -23.84 -1.13 27.18
C THR A 922 -25.22 -0.58 26.85
N SER A 923 -26.26 -1.41 26.98
CA SER A 923 -27.64 -0.94 26.89
C SER A 923 -27.99 -0.14 28.15
N VAL A 924 -28.51 1.06 27.99
CA VAL A 924 -28.86 1.98 29.09
C VAL A 924 -30.34 2.07 29.31
N ASP A 925 -31.11 2.29 28.25
CA ASP A 925 -32.59 2.42 28.32
C ASP A 925 -33.22 2.23 26.93
N GLU A 926 -34.54 2.12 26.89
CA GLU A 926 -35.39 2.30 25.72
C GLU A 926 -36.25 3.54 25.93
N LEU A 927 -35.89 4.62 25.24
CA LEU A 927 -36.51 5.92 25.42
C LEU A 927 -37.91 5.95 24.83
N LYS A 928 -38.90 6.29 25.61
CA LYS A 928 -40.18 6.76 25.10
C LYS A 928 -40.06 8.26 24.87
N LEU A 929 -40.06 8.66 23.62
CA LEU A 929 -39.96 10.07 23.22
C LEU A 929 -41.36 10.73 23.27
N PRO A 930 -41.43 12.07 23.43
CA PRO A 930 -42.67 12.80 23.39
C PRO A 930 -43.33 12.72 22.00
N GLU A 931 -44.63 12.80 21.94
CA GLU A 931 -45.37 12.94 20.69
C GLU A 931 -44.90 14.24 19.98
N THR A 932 -44.39 14.08 18.78
CA THR A 932 -43.91 15.18 17.94
C THR A 932 -44.03 14.79 16.48
N GLU A 933 -43.93 15.77 15.60
CA GLU A 933 -44.05 15.59 14.15
C GLU A 933 -42.82 16.23 13.46
N GLY A 934 -42.38 15.62 12.35
CA GLY A 934 -41.33 16.12 11.50
C GLY A 934 -39.93 15.75 11.98
N ILE A 935 -38.93 16.47 11.49
CA ILE A 935 -37.51 16.21 11.75
C ILE A 935 -37.12 16.76 13.12
N CYS A 936 -36.57 15.91 13.96
CA CYS A 936 -36.00 16.25 15.25
C CYS A 936 -34.55 15.82 15.34
N SER A 937 -33.71 16.59 16.05
CA SER A 937 -32.34 16.23 16.34
C SER A 937 -32.20 15.71 17.78
N ILE A 938 -31.44 14.62 17.93
CA ILE A 938 -31.12 14.01 19.20
C ILE A 938 -29.66 14.22 19.47
N VAL A 939 -29.32 14.88 20.56
CA VAL A 939 -27.95 15.10 20.99
C VAL A 939 -27.66 14.25 22.21
N TYR A 940 -26.64 13.43 22.11
CA TYR A 940 -26.12 12.63 23.22
C TYR A 940 -24.84 13.28 23.71
N THR A 941 -24.71 13.46 25.02
CA THR A 941 -23.49 13.96 25.66
C THR A 941 -23.06 12.99 26.75
N VAL A 942 -21.85 12.49 26.66
CA VAL A 942 -21.25 11.67 27.70
C VAL A 942 -20.34 12.54 28.57
N LEU A 943 -20.56 12.48 29.88
CA LEU A 943 -19.91 13.30 30.88
C LEU A 943 -19.07 12.43 31.82
N GLU A 944 -17.81 12.77 32.00
CA GLU A 944 -16.92 12.10 32.96
C GLU A 944 -16.77 12.96 34.22
N LYS A 945 -16.82 12.32 35.37
CA LYS A 945 -16.50 13.01 36.65
C LYS A 945 -15.00 13.21 36.66
N GLY A 946 -14.55 14.47 36.76
CA GLY A 946 -13.14 14.76 37.01
C GLY A 946 -12.66 14.06 38.28
N GLU A 947 -11.51 13.46 38.26
CA GLU A 947 -10.82 13.04 39.48
C GLU A 947 -10.72 14.25 40.43
N GLN A 948 -11.21 14.09 41.66
CA GLN A 948 -11.06 15.10 42.72
C GLN A 948 -9.64 15.13 43.22
#